data_e65e00bdc67c7fabdf2474a43bbc4a88
#
_entry.id   e65e00bdc67c7fabdf2474a43bbc4a88
#
_cell.length_a   1.000
_cell.length_b   1.000
_cell.length_c   1.000
_cell.angle_alpha   90.00
_cell.angle_beta   90.00
_cell.angle_gamma   90.00
#
_symmetry.space_group_name_H-M   'P 1'
#
loop_
_entity.id
_entity.type
_entity.pdbx_description
1 polymer ?
#
loop_
_entity_poly.entity_id
_entity_poly.type
_entity_poly.pdbx_seq_one_letter_code
_entity_poly.pdbx_strand_id
1 'polypeptide(L)'
;MRRSLRSALGVALALPLLGAVAVSSHVVVLPTEWSLSPPPAQVAPTGTLPQSARLTRDGKHLIVVEGGDAGAGLTVLDPQTLAEQAHAKLDGAFGDIALDGSPDGYWVAGAGTDTLMHFAGDATTPDRTLALPAGFWATAVALSPDGKVLAASGDLVDRVALISAADGTLLGSVKTGRHPNGLAFTRDGAKLYVANWGERSVSVIDVASRAVRKTIEVGLHPEKLLLSPNGRLVYVSETDDDTIGTIVVGSDGEAHPATSKLVPTSRRGLGLEPTGKSPTAMALSRDGTRLFVACSAENAVEVYGISGNQYFPSFLGAIPAGWYPTAVTLDASGTGLYVANGMGESSRANPQFDPFAHPPVYKGYDAASLIGSIRRIPIPSADAIARGRETVLGLGGPYLRAAHPGGRIAGWSVPVKHVIYVIKENRTYDQVLGDLPGGDGDPALAYFGAKITPNEHALAQRFGIFDRTFADSVVSADGHNWSVGAFANDYLEKMWPANYGGRRKLYDFEDGADASVPHNGFIWDLADAAHLSLRDYGEFVTNAFRKGEDSTTQMPGLKGRIDPHYPGFDTNFRDEDREAEWAREFAGYVQRDDLPAIELVRLPNDHTAGTRVGSRKPQSMVAENDLAVGRLVDTVSHSKYWKSTAIFIIEDDAQNGPDHVDDQRTTFYLISPYAAGGLQHAHYSTAGVLRTIELILGLPPMSAYDASAQPLYAAFTDKPNFAAYDALPEQVDLEARNSSLSYRAADSAKMDFSRADAVPPGELNDILAHAR
;
A
#
# COMPACT_ATOMS: atom_id res chain seq x y z
N MET A 1 43.35 55.64 14.42
CA MET A 1 43.63 54.30 13.81
C MET A 1 42.89 53.25 14.59
N ARG A 2 41.83 52.73 14.01
CA ARG A 2 40.87 51.84 14.66
C ARG A 2 41.26 50.39 14.43
N ARG A 3 41.45 49.61 15.49
CA ARG A 3 41.54 48.15 15.44
C ARG A 3 40.17 47.57 15.84
N SER A 4 39.57 46.82 14.95
CA SER A 4 38.35 46.10 15.18
C SER A 4 38.64 44.72 15.80
N LEU A 5 38.09 44.47 16.98
CA LEU A 5 37.97 43.13 17.56
C LEU A 5 36.88 42.37 16.80
N ARG A 6 37.21 41.21 16.31
CA ARG A 6 36.22 40.21 15.88
C ARG A 6 35.96 39.26 17.07
N SER A 7 34.80 39.36 17.64
CA SER A 7 34.26 38.37 18.56
C SER A 7 33.65 37.20 17.76
N ALA A 8 34.19 36.02 17.96
CA ALA A 8 33.59 34.78 17.47
C ALA A 8 32.38 34.40 18.38
N LEU A 9 31.18 34.54 17.87
CA LEU A 9 30.00 33.90 18.48
C LEU A 9 29.96 32.44 18.03
N GLY A 10 30.22 31.55 18.96
CA GLY A 10 29.89 30.12 18.78
C GLY A 10 28.37 29.96 18.84
N VAL A 11 27.74 29.65 17.72
CA VAL A 11 26.33 29.20 17.69
C VAL A 11 26.31 27.75 18.10
N ALA A 12 25.94 27.48 19.32
CA ALA A 12 25.48 26.14 19.74
C ALA A 12 24.14 25.87 19.05
N LEU A 13 24.12 25.00 18.04
CA LEU A 13 22.87 24.43 17.53
C LEU A 13 22.26 23.55 18.65
N ALA A 14 21.31 24.10 19.36
CA ALA A 14 20.37 23.30 20.12
C ALA A 14 19.44 22.63 19.10
N LEU A 15 19.55 21.31 18.97
CA LEU A 15 18.49 20.50 18.37
C LEU A 15 17.19 20.78 19.16
N PRO A 16 16.08 21.14 18.51
CA PRO A 16 14.82 21.20 19.22
C PRO A 16 14.41 19.77 19.60
N LEU A 17 14.25 19.53 20.88
CA LEU A 17 13.43 18.44 21.39
C LEU A 17 12.05 18.57 20.69
N LEU A 18 11.75 17.69 19.77
CA LEU A 18 10.43 17.56 19.13
C LEU A 18 9.44 17.12 20.21
N GLY A 19 8.90 18.07 20.95
CA GLY A 19 7.75 17.85 21.81
C GLY A 19 6.48 17.68 20.95
N ALA A 20 5.53 16.90 21.45
CA ALA A 20 4.23 16.73 20.80
C ALA A 20 3.61 18.08 20.45
N VAL A 21 3.24 18.27 19.19
CA VAL A 21 2.60 19.51 18.71
C VAL A 21 1.09 19.32 18.78
N ALA A 22 0.37 20.30 19.33
CA ALA A 22 -1.08 20.37 19.20
C ALA A 22 -1.42 20.77 17.75
N VAL A 23 -1.93 19.82 16.96
CA VAL A 23 -2.35 20.09 15.58
C VAL A 23 -3.78 20.60 15.58
N SER A 24 -4.00 21.78 14.99
CA SER A 24 -5.34 22.28 14.68
C SER A 24 -5.98 21.41 13.61
N SER A 25 -7.31 21.24 13.63
CA SER A 25 -8.06 20.46 12.63
C SER A 25 -8.00 21.16 11.27
N HIS A 26 -6.98 20.90 10.50
CA HIS A 26 -6.96 21.21 9.07
C HIS A 26 -7.40 19.97 8.31
N VAL A 27 -8.24 20.16 7.29
CA VAL A 27 -8.55 19.10 6.32
C VAL A 27 -7.34 18.93 5.44
N VAL A 28 -6.81 17.73 5.38
CA VAL A 28 -5.70 17.32 4.50
C VAL A 28 -6.28 16.42 3.41
N VAL A 29 -6.03 16.71 2.16
CA VAL A 29 -6.40 15.85 1.03
C VAL A 29 -5.25 14.91 0.74
N LEU A 30 -5.53 13.62 0.68
CA LEU A 30 -4.57 12.57 0.37
C LEU A 30 -4.47 12.35 -1.15
N PRO A 31 -3.42 11.72 -1.65
CA PRO A 31 -3.30 11.28 -3.05
C PRO A 31 -4.55 10.55 -3.56
N THR A 32 -5.12 9.67 -2.76
CA THR A 32 -6.36 8.90 -3.00
C THR A 32 -7.64 9.74 -3.12
N GLU A 33 -7.55 11.07 -3.15
CA GLU A 33 -8.67 12.03 -3.07
C GLU A 33 -9.45 12.02 -1.73
N TRP A 34 -9.16 11.07 -0.85
CA TRP A 34 -9.75 11.05 0.48
C TRP A 34 -9.15 12.17 1.34
N SER A 35 -9.87 12.57 2.35
CA SER A 35 -9.44 13.67 3.23
C SER A 35 -9.30 13.19 4.67
N LEU A 36 -8.35 13.79 5.38
CA LEU A 36 -8.19 13.61 6.82
C LEU A 36 -8.71 14.84 7.57
N SER A 37 -9.48 14.62 8.62
CA SER A 37 -9.89 15.66 9.57
C SER A 37 -10.02 15.06 10.96
N PRO A 38 -8.94 14.52 11.52
CA PRO A 38 -8.96 13.91 12.83
C PRO A 38 -9.25 14.98 13.90
N PRO A 39 -9.86 14.60 15.04
CA PRO A 39 -10.11 15.54 16.13
C PRO A 39 -8.78 16.09 16.69
N PRO A 40 -8.79 17.28 17.29
CA PRO A 40 -7.61 17.83 17.96
C PRO A 40 -7.06 16.83 18.99
N ALA A 41 -5.77 16.53 18.89
CA ALA A 41 -5.09 15.54 19.70
C ALA A 41 -3.62 15.91 19.91
N GLN A 42 -2.96 15.25 20.85
CA GLN A 42 -1.51 15.19 20.88
C GLN A 42 -1.07 14.21 19.77
N VAL A 43 -0.05 14.59 19.02
CA VAL A 43 0.51 13.76 17.93
C VAL A 43 2.02 13.74 18.07
N ALA A 44 2.62 12.56 17.91
CA ALA A 44 4.05 12.41 17.79
C ALA A 44 4.38 11.59 16.54
N PRO A 45 5.46 11.89 15.82
CA PRO A 45 5.97 11.03 14.76
C PRO A 45 6.50 9.72 15.36
N THR A 46 6.48 8.67 14.54
CA THR A 46 7.15 7.39 14.78
C THR A 46 8.11 7.11 13.62
N GLY A 47 8.70 5.92 13.56
CA GLY A 47 9.28 5.43 12.32
C GLY A 47 8.22 5.11 11.27
N THR A 48 8.62 4.53 10.14
CA THR A 48 7.70 4.15 9.08
C THR A 48 6.87 2.92 9.47
N LEU A 49 5.63 2.91 9.09
CA LEU A 49 4.64 1.85 9.34
C LEU A 49 4.64 1.33 10.79
N PRO A 50 4.20 2.12 11.78
CA PRO A 50 3.90 1.60 13.12
C PRO A 50 2.79 0.56 13.01
N GLN A 51 3.03 -0.67 13.50
CA GLN A 51 2.12 -1.80 13.35
C GLN A 51 1.38 -2.16 14.64
N SER A 52 1.94 -1.84 15.78
CA SER A 52 1.29 -2.02 17.07
C SER A 52 1.72 -0.97 18.08
N ALA A 53 0.85 -0.72 19.06
CA ALA A 53 1.12 0.17 20.18
C ALA A 53 0.57 -0.44 21.48
N ARG A 54 1.39 -0.48 22.50
CA ARG A 54 1.01 -1.02 23.83
C ARG A 54 1.54 -0.16 24.97
N LEU A 55 0.67 0.09 25.93
CA LEU A 55 1.06 0.69 27.18
C LEU A 55 1.62 -0.39 28.13
N THR A 56 2.80 -0.16 28.74
CA THR A 56 3.34 -1.03 29.78
C THR A 56 2.39 -1.15 30.97
N ARG A 57 2.52 -2.21 31.77
CA ARG A 57 1.60 -2.47 32.91
C ARG A 57 1.66 -1.40 33.97
N ASP A 58 2.81 -0.77 34.18
CA ASP A 58 2.99 0.36 35.11
C ASP A 58 2.51 1.70 34.54
N GLY A 59 2.15 1.72 33.24
CA GLY A 59 1.62 2.89 32.55
C GLY A 59 2.65 3.99 32.29
N LYS A 60 3.96 3.72 32.34
CA LYS A 60 5.01 4.72 32.16
C LYS A 60 5.57 4.81 30.74
N HIS A 61 5.37 3.77 29.93
CA HIS A 61 5.93 3.69 28.58
C HIS A 61 4.83 3.26 27.62
N LEU A 62 4.71 3.98 26.50
CA LEU A 62 3.93 3.59 25.34
C LEU A 62 4.90 3.04 24.29
N ILE A 63 4.84 1.75 24.06
CA ILE A 63 5.71 1.05 23.12
C ILE A 63 5.05 0.99 21.75
N VAL A 64 5.76 1.38 20.70
CA VAL A 64 5.32 1.30 19.32
C VAL A 64 6.31 0.43 18.54
N VAL A 65 5.82 -0.59 17.86
CA VAL A 65 6.62 -1.44 16.94
C VAL A 65 6.49 -0.89 15.53
N GLU A 66 7.61 -0.72 14.86
CA GLU A 66 7.75 -0.17 13.52
C GLU A 66 8.31 -1.25 12.58
N GLY A 67 7.66 -1.45 11.42
CA GLY A 67 8.03 -2.48 10.46
C GLY A 67 8.12 -1.98 9.02
N GLY A 68 8.26 -0.66 8.84
CA GLY A 68 8.25 -0.04 7.52
C GLY A 68 9.59 -0.01 6.79
N ASP A 69 9.63 0.66 5.65
CA ASP A 69 10.77 0.65 4.74
C ASP A 69 12.02 1.37 5.27
N ALA A 70 11.86 2.42 6.08
CA ALA A 70 13.01 3.10 6.72
C ALA A 70 13.75 2.24 7.75
N GLY A 71 13.24 1.04 8.01
CA GLY A 71 13.82 0.04 8.89
C GLY A 71 12.90 -0.31 10.05
N ALA A 72 13.11 -1.54 10.57
CA ALA A 72 12.39 -2.00 11.74
C ALA A 72 12.89 -1.33 13.01
N GLY A 73 12.01 -1.09 13.97
CA GLY A 73 12.36 -0.42 15.21
C GLY A 73 11.32 -0.49 16.33
N LEU A 74 11.70 0.14 17.42
CA LEU A 74 10.81 0.44 18.54
C LEU A 74 10.92 1.92 18.88
N THR A 75 9.79 2.62 18.90
CA THR A 75 9.70 3.94 19.52
C THR A 75 9.02 3.80 20.88
N VAL A 76 9.68 4.31 21.91
CA VAL A 76 9.15 4.34 23.28
C VAL A 76 8.81 5.78 23.62
N LEU A 77 7.54 6.02 23.97
CA LEU A 77 7.01 7.35 24.25
C LEU A 77 6.55 7.48 25.70
N ASP A 78 6.65 8.69 26.23
CA ASP A 78 5.93 9.10 27.44
C ASP A 78 4.42 9.11 27.17
N PRO A 79 3.60 8.36 27.90
CA PRO A 79 2.18 8.22 27.58
C PRO A 79 1.36 9.50 27.78
N GLN A 80 1.85 10.46 28.58
CA GLN A 80 1.12 11.70 28.87
C GLN A 80 1.43 12.79 27.86
N THR A 81 2.69 12.90 27.47
CA THR A 81 3.20 13.99 26.63
C THR A 81 3.47 13.56 25.18
N LEU A 82 3.52 12.25 24.90
CA LEU A 82 4.01 11.64 23.67
C LEU A 82 5.45 12.06 23.31
N ALA A 83 6.22 12.55 24.28
CA ALA A 83 7.64 12.79 24.06
C ALA A 83 8.39 11.46 23.92
N GLU A 84 9.28 11.38 22.95
CA GLU A 84 10.15 10.22 22.77
C GLU A 84 11.06 10.05 23.98
N GLN A 85 11.01 8.88 24.60
CA GLN A 85 11.90 8.46 25.69
C GLN A 85 13.09 7.67 25.15
N ALA A 86 12.84 6.83 24.14
CA ALA A 86 13.88 6.06 23.47
C ALA A 86 13.44 5.65 22.05
N HIS A 87 14.44 5.42 21.19
CA HIS A 87 14.25 4.80 19.89
C HIS A 87 15.31 3.69 19.69
N ALA A 88 14.87 2.49 19.37
CA ALA A 88 15.72 1.35 19.08
C ALA A 88 15.59 0.95 17.61
N LYS A 89 16.68 1.07 16.84
CA LYS A 89 16.76 0.46 15.50
C LYS A 89 17.03 -1.03 15.65
N LEU A 90 16.23 -1.86 14.98
CA LEU A 90 16.32 -3.32 15.01
C LEU A 90 16.60 -3.87 13.62
N ASP A 91 17.22 -5.04 13.55
CA ASP A 91 17.42 -5.75 12.27
C ASP A 91 16.11 -6.36 11.73
N GLY A 92 15.08 -6.48 12.58
CA GLY A 92 13.74 -6.91 12.24
C GLY A 92 12.80 -6.73 13.43
N ALA A 93 11.59 -6.23 13.15
CA ALA A 93 10.47 -6.19 14.10
C ALA A 93 9.17 -6.24 13.30
N PHE A 94 8.14 -6.93 13.85
CA PHE A 94 6.83 -7.01 13.20
C PHE A 94 5.73 -7.36 14.21
N GLY A 95 4.52 -6.92 13.93
CA GLY A 95 3.29 -7.38 14.57
C GLY A 95 3.11 -6.92 16.03
N ASP A 96 2.57 -7.80 16.85
CA ASP A 96 2.08 -7.47 18.18
C ASP A 96 3.17 -7.48 19.27
N ILE A 97 2.90 -6.76 20.36
CA ILE A 97 3.69 -6.69 21.58
C ILE A 97 3.02 -7.60 22.62
N ALA A 98 3.75 -8.53 23.21
CA ALA A 98 3.28 -9.34 24.34
C ALA A 98 3.90 -8.83 25.66
N LEU A 99 3.05 -8.23 26.52
CA LEU A 99 3.48 -7.80 27.86
C LEU A 99 3.74 -9.03 28.74
N ASP A 100 4.84 -9.05 29.48
CA ASP A 100 5.13 -10.07 30.47
C ASP A 100 4.49 -9.80 31.84
N GLY A 101 4.89 -10.57 32.87
CA GLY A 101 4.38 -10.39 34.24
C GLY A 101 5.02 -9.24 35.01
N SER A 102 6.08 -8.61 34.50
CA SER A 102 6.76 -7.47 35.13
C SER A 102 5.99 -6.14 34.92
N PRO A 103 6.37 -5.08 35.60
CA PRO A 103 5.73 -3.78 35.43
C PRO A 103 5.88 -3.19 34.02
N ASP A 104 7.03 -3.43 33.36
CA ASP A 104 7.48 -2.76 32.15
C ASP A 104 8.08 -3.68 31.09
N GLY A 105 8.12 -5.00 31.31
CA GLY A 105 8.67 -5.97 30.37
C GLY A 105 7.73 -6.36 29.25
N TYR A 106 8.31 -6.61 28.06
CA TYR A 106 7.56 -6.99 26.88
C TYR A 106 8.40 -7.75 25.86
N TRP A 107 7.72 -8.56 25.04
CA TRP A 107 8.28 -9.31 23.93
C TRP A 107 7.86 -8.75 22.59
N VAL A 108 8.76 -8.80 21.62
CA VAL A 108 8.55 -8.39 20.22
C VAL A 108 9.01 -9.49 19.28
N ALA A 109 8.27 -9.72 18.21
CA ALA A 109 8.65 -10.64 17.14
C ALA A 109 9.68 -9.99 16.21
N GLY A 110 10.74 -10.72 15.85
CA GLY A 110 11.89 -10.22 15.11
C GLY A 110 11.81 -10.39 13.60
N ALA A 111 10.63 -10.68 13.03
CA ALA A 111 10.46 -10.88 11.59
C ALA A 111 11.55 -11.79 10.97
N GLY A 112 12.25 -11.31 9.96
CA GLY A 112 13.29 -12.02 9.22
C GLY A 112 14.57 -12.35 10.00
N THR A 113 14.71 -11.87 11.25
CA THR A 113 15.81 -12.30 12.13
C THR A 113 15.57 -13.66 12.79
N ASP A 114 14.36 -14.23 12.63
CA ASP A 114 13.95 -15.48 13.25
C ASP A 114 14.18 -15.49 14.77
N THR A 115 13.77 -14.43 15.46
CA THR A 115 13.96 -14.27 16.91
C THR A 115 12.71 -13.76 17.61
N LEU A 116 12.63 -13.97 18.92
CA LEU A 116 11.81 -13.19 19.84
C LEU A 116 12.74 -12.38 20.75
N MET A 117 12.47 -11.09 20.88
CA MET A 117 13.28 -10.15 21.66
C MET A 117 12.50 -9.65 22.87
N HIS A 118 13.13 -9.67 24.05
CA HIS A 118 12.58 -9.11 25.28
C HIS A 118 13.24 -7.79 25.62
N PHE A 119 12.43 -6.84 26.09
CA PHE A 119 12.84 -5.52 26.51
C PHE A 119 12.17 -5.15 27.84
N ALA A 120 12.73 -4.18 28.54
CA ALA A 120 12.16 -3.59 29.74
C ALA A 120 12.16 -2.05 29.65
N GLY A 121 11.00 -1.43 29.87
CA GLY A 121 10.84 0.02 29.86
C GLY A 121 11.29 0.68 28.57
N ASP A 122 12.21 1.63 28.68
CA ASP A 122 12.79 2.40 27.56
C ASP A 122 14.12 1.84 27.04
N ALA A 123 14.41 0.55 27.30
CA ALA A 123 15.63 -0.09 26.82
C ALA A 123 15.68 -0.10 25.28
N THR A 124 16.85 0.25 24.73
CA THR A 124 17.11 0.26 23.27
C THR A 124 17.77 -1.01 22.76
N THR A 125 18.12 -1.93 23.67
CA THR A 125 18.67 -3.25 23.35
C THR A 125 17.92 -4.32 24.12
N PRO A 126 17.63 -5.47 23.48
CA PRO A 126 16.96 -6.55 24.18
C PRO A 126 17.85 -7.11 25.31
N ASP A 127 17.28 -7.30 26.48
CA ASP A 127 17.95 -7.99 27.60
C ASP A 127 17.93 -9.50 27.41
N ARG A 128 17.07 -10.00 26.52
CA ARG A 128 17.00 -11.41 26.16
C ARG A 128 16.54 -11.58 24.70
N THR A 129 17.19 -12.51 23.99
CA THR A 129 16.83 -12.91 22.62
C THR A 129 16.70 -14.43 22.55
N LEU A 130 15.57 -14.90 22.02
CA LEU A 130 15.28 -16.32 21.82
C LEU A 130 15.27 -16.62 20.33
N ALA A 131 16.04 -17.65 19.91
CA ALA A 131 16.07 -18.07 18.53
C ALA A 131 14.83 -18.90 18.17
N LEU A 132 14.28 -18.65 16.99
CA LEU A 132 13.26 -19.44 16.33
C LEU A 132 13.88 -20.35 15.25
N PRO A 133 13.15 -21.34 14.72
CA PRO A 133 13.64 -22.10 13.57
C PRO A 133 13.99 -21.18 12.38
N ALA A 134 15.06 -21.51 11.66
CA ALA A 134 15.50 -20.72 10.52
C ALA A 134 14.42 -20.62 9.43
N GLY A 135 14.24 -19.44 8.85
CA GLY A 135 13.23 -19.14 7.85
C GLY A 135 11.80 -19.08 8.41
N PHE A 136 11.66 -18.88 9.72
CA PHE A 136 10.36 -18.83 10.38
C PHE A 136 9.58 -17.54 10.05
N TRP A 137 10.28 -16.44 10.02
CA TRP A 137 9.76 -15.08 9.78
C TRP A 137 8.60 -14.74 10.74
N ALA A 138 8.93 -14.38 11.98
CA ALA A 138 7.96 -14.19 13.06
C ALA A 138 7.09 -12.93 12.84
N THR A 139 5.75 -13.11 12.74
CA THR A 139 4.78 -12.02 12.56
C THR A 139 4.09 -11.58 13.85
N ALA A 140 3.98 -12.43 14.84
CA ALA A 140 3.35 -12.09 16.11
C ALA A 140 3.94 -12.91 17.27
N VAL A 141 3.77 -12.37 18.48
CA VAL A 141 4.12 -13.05 19.74
C VAL A 141 3.01 -12.89 20.76
N ALA A 142 2.72 -13.95 21.50
CA ALA A 142 1.82 -13.93 22.66
C ALA A 142 2.41 -14.72 23.83
N LEU A 143 2.11 -14.27 25.05
CA LEU A 143 2.50 -14.96 26.27
C LEU A 143 1.26 -15.58 26.93
N SER A 144 1.38 -16.85 27.36
CA SER A 144 0.32 -17.53 28.11
C SER A 144 -0.02 -16.79 29.41
N PRO A 145 -1.26 -16.85 29.92
CA PRO A 145 -1.65 -16.10 31.14
C PRO A 145 -0.85 -16.49 32.38
N ASP A 146 -0.31 -17.69 32.45
CA ASP A 146 0.54 -18.14 33.54
C ASP A 146 2.05 -17.77 33.38
N GLY A 147 2.36 -17.07 32.26
CA GLY A 147 3.71 -16.59 31.95
C GLY A 147 4.71 -17.66 31.53
N LYS A 148 4.28 -18.91 31.24
CA LYS A 148 5.22 -20.03 30.99
C LYS A 148 5.46 -20.33 29.52
N VAL A 149 4.51 -20.04 28.63
CA VAL A 149 4.59 -20.37 27.21
C VAL A 149 4.51 -19.11 26.37
N LEU A 150 5.53 -18.87 25.56
CA LEU A 150 5.48 -17.94 24.44
C LEU A 150 4.99 -18.68 23.20
N ALA A 151 4.13 -18.05 22.45
CA ALA A 151 3.72 -18.49 21.12
C ALA A 151 4.20 -17.46 20.08
N ALA A 152 4.75 -17.94 18.97
CA ALA A 152 5.15 -17.10 17.84
C ALA A 152 4.52 -17.62 16.55
N SER A 153 3.94 -16.73 15.73
CA SER A 153 3.44 -17.04 14.39
C SER A 153 4.57 -16.97 13.39
N GLY A 154 4.70 -17.98 12.54
CA GLY A 154 5.73 -18.08 11.51
C GLY A 154 5.12 -18.01 10.11
N ASP A 155 5.23 -16.86 9.49
CA ASP A 155 4.60 -16.51 8.22
C ASP A 155 5.05 -17.41 7.05
N LEU A 156 6.37 -17.59 6.88
CA LEU A 156 6.93 -18.36 5.75
C LEU A 156 6.80 -19.88 5.89
N VAL A 157 6.34 -20.37 7.03
CA VAL A 157 6.31 -21.81 7.34
C VAL A 157 4.91 -22.32 7.68
N ASP A 158 3.90 -21.47 7.74
CA ASP A 158 2.52 -21.82 8.13
C ASP A 158 2.46 -22.54 9.48
N ARG A 159 3.18 -22.03 10.47
CA ARG A 159 3.31 -22.71 11.77
C ARG A 159 3.31 -21.73 12.93
N VAL A 160 2.94 -22.26 14.09
CA VAL A 160 3.14 -21.57 15.37
C VAL A 160 4.19 -22.33 16.18
N ALA A 161 5.21 -21.63 16.65
CA ALA A 161 6.17 -22.14 17.62
C ALA A 161 5.65 -21.90 19.04
N LEU A 162 5.64 -22.95 19.88
CA LEU A 162 5.41 -22.86 21.31
C LEU A 162 6.77 -23.00 22.03
N ILE A 163 7.10 -22.04 22.88
CA ILE A 163 8.44 -21.88 23.46
C ILE A 163 8.30 -21.71 24.96
N SER A 164 9.19 -22.32 25.73
CA SER A 164 9.29 -22.09 27.17
C SER A 164 9.77 -20.65 27.43
N ALA A 165 8.93 -19.83 28.08
CA ALA A 165 9.31 -18.48 28.44
C ALA A 165 10.48 -18.41 29.43
N ALA A 166 10.69 -19.47 30.21
CA ALA A 166 11.77 -19.53 31.22
C ALA A 166 13.15 -19.64 30.61
N ASP A 167 13.36 -20.51 29.62
CA ASP A 167 14.69 -20.87 29.10
C ASP A 167 14.80 -20.79 27.56
N GLY A 168 13.71 -20.49 26.83
CA GLY A 168 13.70 -20.42 25.39
C GLY A 168 13.64 -21.76 24.65
N THR A 169 13.43 -22.86 25.40
CA THR A 169 13.33 -24.20 24.81
C THR A 169 12.09 -24.26 23.86
N LEU A 170 12.30 -24.72 22.64
CA LEU A 170 11.18 -25.00 21.69
C LEU A 170 10.39 -26.21 22.21
N LEU A 171 9.17 -25.94 22.70
CA LEU A 171 8.27 -26.99 23.22
C LEU A 171 7.57 -27.73 22.07
N GLY A 172 7.30 -27.07 20.95
CA GLY A 172 6.67 -27.65 19.77
C GLY A 172 6.50 -26.64 18.66
N SER A 173 6.29 -27.17 17.44
CA SER A 173 5.96 -26.39 16.26
C SER A 173 4.72 -26.97 15.60
N VAL A 174 3.64 -26.23 15.58
CA VAL A 174 2.30 -26.69 15.18
C VAL A 174 1.96 -26.12 13.82
N LYS A 175 1.61 -26.96 12.83
CA LYS A 175 1.15 -26.48 11.52
C LYS A 175 -0.25 -25.90 11.67
N THR A 176 -0.48 -24.75 11.03
CA THR A 176 -1.74 -23.99 11.01
C THR A 176 -2.24 -23.83 9.57
N GLY A 177 -3.11 -22.88 9.30
CA GLY A 177 -3.37 -22.37 7.95
C GLY A 177 -2.27 -21.42 7.47
N ARG A 178 -2.45 -20.85 6.29
CA ARG A 178 -1.43 -20.00 5.62
C ARG A 178 -1.22 -18.65 6.32
N HIS A 179 0.03 -18.20 6.33
CA HIS A 179 0.42 -16.89 6.87
C HIS A 179 -0.16 -16.60 8.27
N PRO A 180 0.10 -17.44 9.29
CA PRO A 180 -0.43 -17.19 10.63
C PRO A 180 0.09 -15.85 11.18
N ASN A 181 -0.83 -15.06 11.79
CA ASN A 181 -0.52 -13.78 12.40
C ASN A 181 -1.08 -13.71 13.83
N GLY A 182 -2.20 -13.04 14.09
CA GLY A 182 -2.73 -12.77 15.41
C GLY A 182 -2.89 -14.01 16.30
N LEU A 183 -2.53 -13.86 17.58
CA LEU A 183 -2.51 -14.92 18.57
C LEU A 183 -3.33 -14.53 19.81
N ALA A 184 -4.20 -15.42 20.29
CA ALA A 184 -4.94 -15.20 21.54
C ALA A 184 -5.03 -16.48 22.38
N PHE A 185 -4.41 -16.49 23.57
CA PHE A 185 -4.62 -17.55 24.54
C PHE A 185 -5.98 -17.43 25.25
N THR A 186 -6.60 -18.57 25.57
CA THR A 186 -7.70 -18.60 26.55
C THR A 186 -7.20 -18.22 27.94
N ARG A 187 -8.11 -17.78 28.83
CA ARG A 187 -7.74 -17.30 30.18
C ARG A 187 -7.01 -18.34 31.03
N ASP A 188 -7.33 -19.61 30.83
CA ASP A 188 -6.68 -20.75 31.50
C ASP A 188 -5.38 -21.19 30.83
N GLY A 189 -5.04 -20.57 29.67
CA GLY A 189 -3.85 -20.94 28.89
C GLY A 189 -3.96 -22.28 28.17
N ALA A 190 -5.10 -22.97 28.24
CA ALA A 190 -5.24 -24.32 27.69
C ALA A 190 -5.33 -24.35 26.15
N LYS A 191 -5.84 -23.29 25.56
CA LYS A 191 -5.98 -23.16 24.10
C LYS A 191 -5.37 -21.87 23.59
N LEU A 192 -4.89 -21.93 22.35
CA LEU A 192 -4.39 -20.79 21.57
C LEU A 192 -5.18 -20.71 20.26
N TYR A 193 -5.79 -19.56 20.03
CA TYR A 193 -6.39 -19.20 18.75
C TYR A 193 -5.35 -18.53 17.89
N VAL A 194 -5.33 -18.85 16.60
CA VAL A 194 -4.38 -18.34 15.61
C VAL A 194 -5.12 -17.87 14.38
N ALA A 195 -5.02 -16.60 14.05
CA ALA A 195 -5.55 -16.06 12.82
C ALA A 195 -4.65 -16.47 11.65
N ASN A 196 -5.19 -17.15 10.64
CA ASN A 196 -4.50 -17.56 9.43
C ASN A 196 -4.73 -16.47 8.36
N TRP A 197 -3.85 -15.47 8.35
CA TRP A 197 -4.03 -14.22 7.59
C TRP A 197 -4.12 -14.43 6.07
N GLY A 198 -3.40 -15.42 5.53
CA GLY A 198 -3.43 -15.76 4.09
C GLY A 198 -4.63 -16.60 3.64
N GLU A 199 -5.67 -16.76 4.48
CA GLU A 199 -6.88 -17.52 4.14
C GLU A 199 -8.09 -17.07 4.96
N ARG A 200 -9.15 -17.87 5.03
CA ARG A 200 -10.42 -17.57 5.72
C ARG A 200 -10.59 -18.44 6.94
N SER A 201 -9.58 -18.52 7.81
CA SER A 201 -9.69 -19.44 8.94
C SER A 201 -8.97 -18.99 10.21
N VAL A 202 -9.41 -19.55 11.35
CA VAL A 202 -8.74 -19.47 12.66
C VAL A 202 -8.44 -20.89 13.13
N SER A 203 -7.17 -21.18 13.40
CA SER A 203 -6.74 -22.45 14.00
C SER A 203 -6.86 -22.41 15.53
N VAL A 204 -7.40 -23.48 16.14
CA VAL A 204 -7.47 -23.64 17.60
C VAL A 204 -6.48 -24.72 18.01
N ILE A 205 -5.40 -24.32 18.67
CA ILE A 205 -4.33 -25.20 19.16
C ILE A 205 -4.60 -25.55 20.64
N ASP A 206 -4.57 -26.82 20.96
CA ASP A 206 -4.48 -27.31 22.35
C ASP A 206 -3.01 -27.24 22.77
N VAL A 207 -2.72 -26.41 23.76
CA VAL A 207 -1.35 -26.08 24.16
C VAL A 207 -0.64 -27.28 24.77
N ALA A 208 -1.34 -28.13 25.51
CA ALA A 208 -0.75 -29.28 26.17
C ALA A 208 -0.37 -30.40 25.17
N SER A 209 -1.25 -30.72 24.25
CA SER A 209 -0.97 -31.73 23.21
C SER A 209 -0.23 -31.18 22.00
N ARG A 210 -0.09 -29.83 21.87
CA ARG A 210 0.60 -29.16 20.78
C ARG A 210 0.05 -29.53 19.41
N ALA A 211 -1.26 -29.55 19.30
CA ALA A 211 -1.96 -29.95 18.08
C ALA A 211 -3.15 -29.04 17.79
N VAL A 212 -3.42 -28.80 16.50
CA VAL A 212 -4.67 -28.16 16.09
C VAL A 212 -5.82 -29.11 16.39
N ARG A 213 -6.78 -28.64 17.18
CA ARG A 213 -8.03 -29.38 17.50
C ARG A 213 -9.14 -29.06 16.53
N LYS A 214 -9.16 -27.82 16.02
CA LYS A 214 -10.20 -27.35 15.13
C LYS A 214 -9.65 -26.21 14.26
N THR A 215 -10.12 -26.15 13.04
CA THR A 215 -10.02 -24.97 12.17
C THR A 215 -11.43 -24.40 12.00
N ILE A 216 -11.60 -23.11 12.22
CA ILE A 216 -12.87 -22.40 12.17
C ILE A 216 -12.84 -21.51 10.96
N GLU A 217 -13.82 -21.65 10.07
CA GLU A 217 -14.01 -20.73 8.95
C GLU A 217 -14.51 -19.38 9.47
N VAL A 218 -13.89 -18.29 8.98
CA VAL A 218 -14.17 -16.90 9.32
C VAL A 218 -14.18 -16.06 8.04
N GLY A 219 -14.21 -14.73 8.15
CA GLY A 219 -14.05 -13.83 7.01
C GLY A 219 -12.63 -13.84 6.43
N LEU A 220 -12.44 -13.16 5.30
CA LEU A 220 -11.21 -13.15 4.54
C LEU A 220 -10.13 -12.31 5.27
N HIS A 221 -8.92 -12.83 5.27
CA HIS A 221 -7.72 -12.25 5.88
C HIS A 221 -7.93 -11.89 7.37
N PRO A 222 -8.21 -12.91 8.23
CA PRO A 222 -8.28 -12.69 9.67
C PRO A 222 -6.91 -12.28 10.18
N GLU A 223 -6.79 -11.08 10.80
CA GLU A 223 -5.50 -10.56 11.24
C GLU A 223 -5.32 -10.60 12.76
N LYS A 224 -6.18 -9.91 13.50
CA LYS A 224 -6.07 -9.80 14.96
C LYS A 224 -7.16 -10.56 15.69
N LEU A 225 -6.79 -11.08 16.85
CA LEU A 225 -7.66 -11.81 17.74
C LEU A 225 -7.72 -11.11 19.10
N LEU A 226 -8.93 -10.88 19.62
CA LEU A 226 -9.12 -10.23 20.91
C LEU A 226 -10.10 -11.05 21.77
N LEU A 227 -9.59 -11.59 22.88
CA LEU A 227 -10.42 -12.33 23.84
C LEU A 227 -11.27 -11.33 24.67
N SER A 228 -12.57 -11.61 24.75
CA SER A 228 -13.49 -10.83 25.58
C SER A 228 -13.14 -10.88 27.07
N PRO A 229 -13.49 -9.84 27.87
CA PRO A 229 -13.16 -9.81 29.31
C PRO A 229 -13.71 -10.98 30.12
N ASN A 230 -14.79 -11.61 29.71
CA ASN A 230 -15.35 -12.79 30.37
C ASN A 230 -14.78 -14.12 29.84
N GLY A 231 -13.91 -14.07 28.81
CA GLY A 231 -13.30 -15.26 28.21
C GLY A 231 -14.23 -16.11 27.34
N ARG A 232 -15.44 -15.62 27.00
CA ARG A 232 -16.46 -16.39 26.27
C ARG A 232 -16.44 -16.15 24.78
N LEU A 233 -15.85 -15.06 24.33
CA LEU A 233 -15.80 -14.65 22.94
C LEU A 233 -14.38 -14.33 22.51
N VAL A 234 -14.04 -14.66 21.28
CA VAL A 234 -12.87 -14.15 20.56
C VAL A 234 -13.38 -13.33 19.39
N TYR A 235 -13.04 -12.04 19.38
CA TYR A 235 -13.27 -11.16 18.23
C TYR A 235 -12.14 -11.34 17.24
N VAL A 236 -12.48 -11.36 15.95
CA VAL A 236 -11.56 -11.56 14.82
C VAL A 236 -11.70 -10.36 13.90
N SER A 237 -10.64 -9.62 13.63
CA SER A 237 -10.65 -8.65 12.54
C SER A 237 -10.46 -9.37 11.21
N GLU A 238 -11.36 -9.15 10.25
CA GLU A 238 -11.42 -9.79 8.94
C GLU A 238 -11.20 -8.69 7.89
N THR A 239 -9.91 -8.42 7.60
CA THR A 239 -9.48 -7.15 7.02
C THR A 239 -10.01 -6.91 5.62
N ASP A 240 -10.19 -7.96 4.82
CA ASP A 240 -10.62 -7.83 3.43
C ASP A 240 -12.11 -8.15 3.18
N ASP A 241 -12.81 -8.68 4.20
CA ASP A 241 -14.29 -8.76 4.21
C ASP A 241 -14.94 -7.53 4.88
N ASP A 242 -14.15 -6.56 5.38
CA ASP A 242 -14.62 -5.40 6.13
C ASP A 242 -15.50 -5.77 7.34
N THR A 243 -15.16 -6.86 8.03
CA THR A 243 -16.00 -7.43 9.10
C THR A 243 -15.24 -7.71 10.39
N ILE A 244 -15.98 -7.79 11.51
CA ILE A 244 -15.50 -8.37 12.77
C ILE A 244 -16.21 -9.70 12.98
N GLY A 245 -15.46 -10.80 12.90
CA GLY A 245 -15.92 -12.12 13.28
C GLY A 245 -16.05 -12.27 14.79
N THR A 246 -16.92 -13.16 15.24
CA THR A 246 -17.06 -13.52 16.66
C THR A 246 -17.07 -15.03 16.80
N ILE A 247 -16.08 -15.57 17.51
CA ILE A 247 -16.00 -16.97 17.87
C ILE A 247 -16.48 -17.15 19.30
N VAL A 248 -17.47 -18.02 19.49
CA VAL A 248 -17.97 -18.36 20.83
C VAL A 248 -17.11 -19.46 21.43
N VAL A 249 -16.50 -19.20 22.58
CA VAL A 249 -15.76 -20.19 23.37
C VAL A 249 -16.78 -20.96 24.20
N GLY A 250 -17.07 -22.23 23.85
CA GLY A 250 -18.04 -23.07 24.56
C GLY A 250 -17.54 -23.53 25.94
N SER A 251 -18.46 -24.06 26.78
CA SER A 251 -18.12 -24.65 28.09
C SER A 251 -17.26 -25.90 28.00
N ASP A 252 -17.34 -26.61 26.86
CA ASP A 252 -16.48 -27.74 26.47
C ASP A 252 -15.19 -27.29 25.75
N GLY A 253 -14.98 -25.98 25.61
CA GLY A 253 -13.87 -25.39 24.87
C GLY A 253 -14.00 -25.52 23.35
N GLU A 254 -15.15 -25.95 22.82
CA GLU A 254 -15.38 -25.90 21.38
C GLU A 254 -15.78 -24.50 20.94
N ALA A 255 -15.17 -24.05 19.83
CA ALA A 255 -15.52 -22.78 19.22
C ALA A 255 -16.70 -22.96 18.26
N HIS A 256 -17.70 -22.13 18.39
CA HIS A 256 -18.82 -22.08 17.46
C HIS A 256 -18.73 -20.79 16.64
N PRO A 257 -18.72 -20.85 15.30
CA PRO A 257 -18.68 -19.64 14.49
C PRO A 257 -20.01 -18.87 14.65
N ALA A 258 -19.91 -17.62 14.99
CA ALA A 258 -20.99 -16.66 14.85
C ALA A 258 -20.42 -15.47 14.07
N THR A 259 -20.80 -15.34 12.80
CA THR A 259 -20.41 -14.20 12.00
C THR A 259 -21.29 -13.00 12.31
N SER A 260 -20.73 -11.95 12.88
CA SER A 260 -21.34 -10.63 12.79
C SER A 260 -20.64 -9.88 11.67
N LYS A 261 -21.36 -9.64 10.59
CA LYS A 261 -20.88 -8.61 9.66
C LYS A 261 -20.89 -7.28 10.40
N LEU A 262 -19.79 -6.56 10.37
CA LEU A 262 -19.82 -5.13 10.66
C LEU A 262 -20.96 -4.58 9.81
N VAL A 263 -21.93 -3.93 10.44
CA VAL A 263 -23.02 -3.32 9.66
C VAL A 263 -22.34 -2.31 8.77
N PRO A 264 -22.35 -2.48 7.44
CA PRO A 264 -21.70 -1.56 6.55
C PRO A 264 -22.19 -0.16 6.90
N THR A 265 -21.27 0.75 7.14
CA THR A 265 -21.64 2.14 7.36
C THR A 265 -22.28 2.65 6.09
N SER A 266 -23.62 2.46 5.97
CA SER A 266 -24.56 3.12 5.05
C SER A 266 -24.22 3.21 3.53
N ARG A 267 -23.45 2.30 2.99
CA ARG A 267 -23.41 2.13 1.52
C ARG A 267 -24.58 1.27 1.00
N ARG A 268 -25.54 0.96 1.90
CA ARG A 268 -26.80 0.33 1.51
C ARG A 268 -27.53 1.20 0.50
N GLY A 269 -27.61 0.73 -0.73
CA GLY A 269 -28.30 1.39 -1.84
C GLY A 269 -27.57 1.33 -3.17
N LEU A 270 -26.27 0.96 -3.17
CA LEU A 270 -25.49 0.88 -4.39
C LEU A 270 -25.48 -0.53 -5.00
N GLY A 271 -26.06 -1.55 -4.34
CA GLY A 271 -26.18 -2.93 -4.86
C GLY A 271 -24.89 -3.75 -4.77
N LEU A 272 -23.76 -3.11 -4.66
CA LEU A 272 -22.45 -3.66 -4.35
C LEU A 272 -21.96 -2.93 -3.10
N GLU A 273 -21.39 -3.65 -2.17
CA GLU A 273 -20.70 -3.05 -1.01
C GLU A 273 -19.19 -3.15 -1.31
N PRO A 274 -18.59 -2.12 -1.96
CA PRO A 274 -17.19 -2.16 -2.28
C PRO A 274 -16.36 -2.20 -0.99
N THR A 275 -15.29 -3.02 -0.96
CA THR A 275 -14.34 -3.10 0.14
C THR A 275 -13.62 -1.76 0.32
N GLY A 276 -13.11 -1.48 1.51
CA GLY A 276 -12.35 -0.26 1.77
C GLY A 276 -12.41 0.24 3.19
N LYS A 277 -12.59 -0.66 4.18
CA LYS A 277 -12.47 -0.34 5.60
C LYS A 277 -11.20 -0.90 6.21
N SER A 278 -10.89 -2.17 5.91
CA SER A 278 -9.76 -2.94 6.46
C SER A 278 -9.67 -2.83 7.99
N PRO A 279 -10.58 -3.48 8.74
CA PRO A 279 -10.49 -3.52 10.20
C PRO A 279 -9.22 -4.30 10.61
N THR A 280 -8.23 -3.62 11.16
CA THR A 280 -6.89 -4.18 11.37
C THR A 280 -6.48 -4.34 12.83
N ALA A 281 -7.02 -3.54 13.74
CA ALA A 281 -6.69 -3.61 15.16
C ALA A 281 -7.91 -3.36 16.04
N MET A 282 -7.90 -3.93 17.23
CA MET A 282 -9.04 -3.86 18.15
C MET A 282 -8.61 -3.60 19.58
N ALA A 283 -9.39 -2.79 20.32
CA ALA A 283 -9.26 -2.58 21.75
C ALA A 283 -10.61 -2.58 22.46
N LEU A 284 -10.68 -3.16 23.66
CA LEU A 284 -11.88 -3.15 24.49
C LEU A 284 -11.77 -2.05 25.52
N SER A 285 -12.89 -1.35 25.79
CA SER A 285 -12.99 -0.48 26.96
C SER A 285 -12.77 -1.26 28.26
N ARG A 286 -12.32 -0.60 29.34
CA ARG A 286 -12.03 -1.26 30.61
C ARG A 286 -13.22 -2.00 31.20
N ASP A 287 -14.42 -1.47 31.02
CA ASP A 287 -15.68 -2.08 31.46
C ASP A 287 -16.19 -3.19 30.50
N GLY A 288 -15.51 -3.39 29.37
CA GLY A 288 -15.84 -4.38 28.36
C GLY A 288 -17.15 -4.09 27.60
N THR A 289 -17.65 -2.84 27.66
CA THR A 289 -18.93 -2.47 27.01
C THR A 289 -18.76 -1.86 25.63
N ARG A 290 -17.53 -1.50 25.24
CA ARG A 290 -17.21 -0.94 23.93
C ARG A 290 -16.03 -1.65 23.29
N LEU A 291 -16.12 -1.84 21.98
CA LEU A 291 -15.04 -2.28 21.13
C LEU A 291 -14.66 -1.11 20.22
N PHE A 292 -13.38 -0.77 20.19
CA PHE A 292 -12.76 0.18 19.27
C PHE A 292 -12.03 -0.60 18.21
N VAL A 293 -12.29 -0.29 16.95
CA VAL A 293 -11.72 -0.99 15.78
C VAL A 293 -11.02 0.02 14.89
N ALA A 294 -9.71 -0.11 14.72
CA ALA A 294 -8.97 0.67 13.74
C ALA A 294 -9.28 0.12 12.34
N CYS A 295 -9.81 0.97 11.48
CA CYS A 295 -10.14 0.68 10.09
C CYS A 295 -9.14 1.41 9.20
N SER A 296 -8.09 0.70 8.75
CA SER A 296 -6.92 1.29 8.07
C SER A 296 -7.30 2.05 6.81
N ALA A 297 -8.05 1.42 5.94
CA ALA A 297 -8.42 2.00 4.66
C ALA A 297 -9.52 3.07 4.77
N GLU A 298 -10.29 3.11 5.88
CA GLU A 298 -11.31 4.16 6.11
C GLU A 298 -10.74 5.39 6.87
N ASN A 299 -9.47 5.34 7.34
CA ASN A 299 -8.83 6.40 8.12
C ASN A 299 -9.62 6.75 9.40
N ALA A 300 -10.14 5.74 10.09
CA ALA A 300 -11.02 5.91 11.23
C ALA A 300 -10.86 4.82 12.30
N VAL A 301 -11.31 5.14 13.51
CA VAL A 301 -11.58 4.15 14.57
C VAL A 301 -13.09 4.00 14.70
N GLU A 302 -13.64 2.87 14.27
CA GLU A 302 -15.04 2.55 14.49
C GLU A 302 -15.30 2.12 15.93
N VAL A 303 -16.47 2.48 16.47
CA VAL A 303 -16.85 2.19 17.86
C VAL A 303 -18.10 1.34 17.89
N TYR A 304 -18.03 0.24 18.61
CA TYR A 304 -19.12 -0.72 18.77
C TYR A 304 -19.51 -0.89 20.22
N GLY A 305 -20.81 -1.02 20.47
CA GLY A 305 -21.36 -1.40 21.76
C GLY A 305 -21.38 -2.92 21.93
N ILE A 306 -20.95 -3.39 23.09
CA ILE A 306 -21.01 -4.79 23.49
C ILE A 306 -21.94 -4.89 24.68
N SER A 307 -23.10 -5.52 24.53
CA SER A 307 -24.00 -5.78 25.64
C SER A 307 -23.90 -7.24 26.10
N GLY A 308 -23.89 -7.46 27.40
CA GLY A 308 -23.50 -8.64 28.19
C GLY A 308 -23.77 -10.06 27.67
N ASN A 309 -24.65 -10.28 26.71
CA ASN A 309 -24.92 -11.59 26.09
C ASN A 309 -25.01 -11.51 24.56
N GLN A 310 -24.67 -10.39 23.94
CA GLN A 310 -24.71 -10.28 22.49
C GLN A 310 -23.43 -10.79 21.88
N TYR A 311 -23.59 -11.77 21.02
CA TYR A 311 -22.49 -12.29 20.18
C TYR A 311 -22.07 -11.29 19.11
N PHE A 312 -22.86 -10.26 18.85
CA PHE A 312 -22.66 -9.31 17.76
C PHE A 312 -22.49 -7.88 18.31
N PRO A 313 -21.32 -7.24 18.12
CA PRO A 313 -21.13 -5.85 18.42
C PRO A 313 -22.12 -4.97 17.64
N SER A 314 -22.69 -3.95 18.27
CA SER A 314 -23.60 -2.99 17.64
C SER A 314 -22.82 -1.70 17.29
N PHE A 315 -22.86 -1.27 16.03
CA PHE A 315 -22.18 -0.06 15.59
C PHE A 315 -22.77 1.20 16.30
N LEU A 316 -21.91 2.01 16.91
CA LEU A 316 -22.25 3.25 17.60
C LEU A 316 -21.85 4.50 16.83
N GLY A 317 -20.81 4.42 16.00
CA GLY A 317 -20.26 5.51 15.22
C GLY A 317 -18.76 5.38 14.99
N ALA A 318 -18.10 6.47 14.60
CA ALA A 318 -16.68 6.46 14.28
C ALA A 318 -15.95 7.69 14.85
N ILE A 319 -14.64 7.58 14.95
CA ILE A 319 -13.71 8.65 15.33
C ILE A 319 -12.73 8.80 14.15
N PRO A 320 -12.67 9.93 13.45
CA PRO A 320 -11.66 10.14 12.40
C PRO A 320 -10.26 9.99 12.97
N ALA A 321 -9.36 9.36 12.21
CA ALA A 321 -7.96 9.11 12.58
C ALA A 321 -6.99 9.81 11.62
N GLY A 322 -5.69 9.52 11.72
CA GLY A 322 -4.71 9.85 10.70
C GLY A 322 -4.75 8.86 9.53
N TRP A 323 -3.76 8.92 8.66
CA TRP A 323 -3.72 8.08 7.46
C TRP A 323 -3.31 6.65 7.80
N TYR A 324 -4.16 5.69 7.43
CA TYR A 324 -3.94 4.27 7.60
C TYR A 324 -3.72 3.83 9.06
N PRO A 325 -4.74 3.93 9.96
CA PRO A 325 -4.60 3.54 11.37
C PRO A 325 -4.37 2.03 11.50
N THR A 326 -3.24 1.64 12.09
CA THR A 326 -2.75 0.25 12.21
C THR A 326 -2.87 -0.32 13.61
N ALA A 327 -2.97 0.54 14.62
CA ALA A 327 -3.13 0.09 16.00
C ALA A 327 -4.04 1.02 16.80
N VAL A 328 -4.75 0.44 17.77
CA VAL A 328 -5.55 1.17 18.76
C VAL A 328 -5.37 0.54 20.15
N THR A 329 -5.09 1.35 21.17
CA THR A 329 -5.01 0.91 22.55
C THR A 329 -5.51 1.99 23.49
N LEU A 330 -5.98 1.62 24.71
CA LEU A 330 -6.46 2.57 25.69
C LEU A 330 -5.32 3.22 26.48
N ASP A 331 -5.52 4.46 26.88
CA ASP A 331 -4.66 5.09 27.87
C ASP A 331 -4.83 4.47 29.28
N ALA A 332 -3.93 4.82 30.20
CA ALA A 332 -3.95 4.29 31.55
C ALA A 332 -5.23 4.65 32.32
N SER A 333 -5.94 5.70 31.98
CA SER A 333 -7.22 6.09 32.61
C SER A 333 -8.43 5.36 32.01
N GLY A 334 -8.32 4.85 30.77
CA GLY A 334 -9.43 4.30 29.99
C GLY A 334 -10.35 5.37 29.39
N THR A 335 -9.91 6.64 29.40
CA THR A 335 -10.67 7.79 28.86
C THR A 335 -10.07 8.33 27.54
N GLY A 336 -8.93 7.80 27.09
CA GLY A 336 -8.27 8.13 25.86
C GLY A 336 -7.85 6.91 25.09
N LEU A 337 -7.62 7.09 23.79
CA LEU A 337 -7.08 6.11 22.87
C LEU A 337 -5.71 6.58 22.37
N TYR A 338 -4.77 5.69 22.25
CA TYR A 338 -3.62 5.85 21.38
C TYR A 338 -3.94 5.14 20.07
N VAL A 339 -3.81 5.87 18.96
CA VAL A 339 -4.03 5.38 17.60
C VAL A 339 -2.74 5.57 16.83
N ALA A 340 -2.13 4.48 16.37
CA ALA A 340 -1.01 4.53 15.45
C ALA A 340 -1.51 4.59 14.02
N ASN A 341 -0.91 5.46 13.19
CA ASN A 341 -1.26 5.62 11.79
C ASN A 341 -0.04 5.26 10.95
N GLY A 342 -0.17 4.22 10.12
CA GLY A 342 0.92 3.61 9.36
C GLY A 342 1.57 4.56 8.37
N MET A 343 0.76 5.40 7.73
CA MET A 343 1.19 6.38 6.74
C MET A 343 1.21 7.83 7.29
N GLY A 344 0.99 7.99 8.60
CA GLY A 344 1.11 9.27 9.30
C GLY A 344 -0.07 10.20 9.16
N GLU A 345 0.18 11.45 8.76
CA GLU A 345 -0.83 12.53 8.78
C GLU A 345 -1.04 13.16 7.40
N SER A 346 -0.17 12.92 6.42
CA SER A 346 -0.23 13.44 5.05
C SER A 346 0.91 12.88 4.21
N SER A 347 0.75 12.86 2.89
CA SER A 347 1.85 12.85 1.93
C SER A 347 2.56 14.22 1.91
N ARG A 348 3.66 14.34 1.20
CA ARG A 348 4.45 15.58 1.18
C ARG A 348 5.33 15.70 -0.06
N ALA A 349 5.65 16.93 -0.43
CA ALA A 349 6.68 17.19 -1.42
C ALA A 349 8.06 16.69 -0.97
N ASN A 350 8.87 16.20 -1.91
CA ASN A 350 10.21 15.68 -1.68
C ASN A 350 11.30 16.31 -2.58
N PRO A 351 11.28 17.65 -2.86
CA PRO A 351 12.21 18.29 -3.80
C PRO A 351 13.66 18.35 -3.29
N GLN A 352 13.88 18.01 -2.00
CA GLN A 352 15.19 18.14 -1.33
C GLN A 352 16.07 16.90 -1.48
N PHE A 353 15.87 16.14 -2.55
CA PHE A 353 16.79 15.09 -2.92
C PHE A 353 18.14 15.71 -3.29
N ASP A 354 19.11 15.67 -2.37
CA ASP A 354 20.49 16.11 -2.63
C ASP A 354 21.44 14.90 -2.55
N PRO A 355 21.71 14.27 -3.72
CA PRO A 355 22.62 13.15 -3.80
C PRO A 355 24.08 13.56 -3.53
N PHE A 356 24.40 14.88 -3.59
CA PHE A 356 25.73 15.42 -3.34
C PHE A 356 25.95 15.83 -1.89
N ALA A 357 24.90 15.81 -1.05
CA ALA A 357 25.07 16.00 0.39
C ALA A 357 25.94 14.89 0.99
N HIS A 358 26.71 15.20 2.03
CA HIS A 358 27.51 14.24 2.77
C HIS A 358 27.07 14.21 4.25
N PRO A 359 26.38 13.17 4.73
CA PRO A 359 25.93 11.98 3.99
C PRO A 359 24.83 12.31 2.96
N PRO A 360 24.68 11.49 1.91
CA PRO A 360 23.61 11.68 0.92
C PRO A 360 22.24 11.76 1.59
N VAL A 361 21.41 12.70 1.14
CA VAL A 361 20.04 12.85 1.64
C VAL A 361 19.10 12.11 0.68
N TYR A 362 18.73 10.87 1.02
CA TYR A 362 17.79 10.03 0.25
C TYR A 362 16.33 10.43 0.47
N LYS A 363 16.03 11.70 0.56
CA LYS A 363 14.67 12.20 0.83
C LYS A 363 13.74 12.17 -0.39
N GLY A 364 14.16 11.55 -1.49
CA GLY A 364 13.39 11.45 -2.72
C GLY A 364 12.67 10.12 -2.90
N TYR A 365 12.73 9.21 -1.93
CA TYR A 365 12.02 7.93 -1.96
C TYR A 365 10.77 8.03 -1.10
N ASP A 366 9.59 7.89 -1.69
CA ASP A 366 8.31 8.15 -1.05
C ASP A 366 8.02 7.22 0.14
N ALA A 367 8.30 5.92 0.04
CA ALA A 367 8.15 5.00 1.17
C ALA A 367 8.94 5.40 2.42
N ALA A 368 10.09 6.05 2.24
CA ALA A 368 10.89 6.59 3.35
C ALA A 368 10.35 7.95 3.85
N SER A 369 9.53 8.63 3.07
CA SER A 369 8.88 9.89 3.44
C SER A 369 7.60 9.67 4.24
N LEU A 370 6.95 8.51 4.14
CA LEU A 370 5.75 8.13 4.88
C LEU A 370 6.08 7.82 6.34
N ILE A 371 6.33 8.87 7.09
CA ILE A 371 6.61 8.77 8.53
C ILE A 371 5.29 8.51 9.26
N GLY A 372 5.22 7.40 9.98
CA GLY A 372 4.08 7.07 10.81
C GLY A 372 3.84 8.07 11.94
N SER A 373 2.68 8.00 12.54
CA SER A 373 2.33 8.83 13.69
C SER A 373 1.61 8.03 14.78
N ILE A 374 1.64 8.55 16.00
CA ILE A 374 0.79 8.12 17.11
C ILE A 374 -0.01 9.31 17.60
N ARG A 375 -1.32 9.13 17.71
CA ARG A 375 -2.26 10.15 18.23
C ARG A 375 -2.80 9.71 19.58
N ARG A 376 -2.87 10.64 20.54
CA ARG A 376 -3.63 10.45 21.77
C ARG A 376 -4.95 11.20 21.69
N ILE A 377 -6.03 10.47 21.51
CA ILE A 377 -7.38 11.00 21.28
C ILE A 377 -8.22 10.80 22.57
N PRO A 378 -8.70 11.85 23.23
CA PRO A 378 -9.71 11.68 24.26
C PRO A 378 -10.94 10.98 23.67
N ILE A 379 -11.47 9.94 24.32
CA ILE A 379 -12.66 9.25 23.82
C ILE A 379 -13.84 10.25 23.79
N PRO A 380 -14.41 10.52 22.62
CA PRO A 380 -15.47 11.49 22.47
C PRO A 380 -16.78 11.05 23.17
N SER A 381 -17.70 11.98 23.40
CA SER A 381 -19.04 11.66 23.89
C SER A 381 -19.78 10.74 22.90
N ALA A 382 -20.80 10.02 23.37
CA ALA A 382 -21.62 9.15 22.52
C ALA A 382 -22.22 9.90 21.33
N ASP A 383 -22.69 11.11 21.51
CA ASP A 383 -23.22 11.95 20.42
C ASP A 383 -22.14 12.37 19.42
N ALA A 384 -20.92 12.63 19.89
CA ALA A 384 -19.80 12.96 19.00
C ALA A 384 -19.34 11.73 18.19
N ILE A 385 -19.31 10.55 18.82
CA ILE A 385 -19.03 9.27 18.12
C ILE A 385 -20.09 9.03 17.05
N ALA A 386 -21.38 9.19 17.37
CA ALA A 386 -22.46 8.99 16.41
C ALA A 386 -22.38 9.95 15.22
N ARG A 387 -22.05 11.24 15.46
CA ARG A 387 -21.81 12.22 14.38
C ARG A 387 -20.51 11.95 13.60
N GLY A 388 -19.51 11.38 14.24
CA GLY A 388 -18.23 11.04 13.61
C GLY A 388 -18.38 10.14 12.38
N ARG A 389 -19.41 9.26 12.37
CA ARG A 389 -19.78 8.49 11.17
C ARG A 389 -20.00 9.38 9.93
N GLU A 390 -20.84 10.43 10.07
CA GLU A 390 -21.12 11.33 8.96
C GLU A 390 -19.89 12.13 8.53
N THR A 391 -19.01 12.42 9.49
CA THR A 391 -17.72 13.06 9.20
C THR A 391 -16.85 12.14 8.36
N VAL A 392 -16.63 10.89 8.79
CA VAL A 392 -15.82 9.90 8.06
C VAL A 392 -16.35 9.67 6.63
N LEU A 393 -17.68 9.49 6.50
CA LEU A 393 -18.31 9.36 5.19
C LEU A 393 -18.13 10.61 4.29
N GLY A 394 -18.09 11.80 4.90
CA GLY A 394 -17.85 13.04 4.16
C GLY A 394 -16.41 13.24 3.73
N LEU A 395 -15.47 12.56 4.40
CA LEU A 395 -14.03 12.60 4.11
C LEU A 395 -13.61 11.58 3.06
N GLY A 396 -14.43 10.55 2.80
CA GLY A 396 -14.16 9.50 1.83
C GLY A 396 -14.45 9.90 0.38
N GLY A 397 -13.92 11.04 -0.06
CA GLY A 397 -14.03 11.54 -1.42
C GLY A 397 -15.40 12.19 -1.77
N PRO A 398 -15.41 13.09 -2.74
CA PRO A 398 -16.58 13.91 -3.05
C PRO A 398 -17.74 13.11 -3.67
N TYR A 399 -17.47 11.98 -4.30
CA TYR A 399 -18.43 11.19 -5.06
C TYR A 399 -19.01 9.99 -4.32
N LEU A 400 -18.50 9.66 -3.12
CA LEU A 400 -18.97 8.51 -2.34
C LEU A 400 -20.49 8.50 -2.11
N ARG A 401 -21.11 9.68 -2.01
CA ARG A 401 -22.57 9.84 -1.88
C ARG A 401 -23.31 9.86 -3.21
N ALA A 402 -22.61 10.15 -4.31
CA ALA A 402 -23.17 10.31 -5.64
C ALA A 402 -22.92 9.10 -6.55
N ALA A 403 -22.13 8.14 -6.11
CA ALA A 403 -21.80 6.94 -6.89
C ALA A 403 -23.08 6.14 -7.17
N HIS A 404 -23.46 6.05 -8.43
CA HIS A 404 -24.55 5.19 -8.89
C HIS A 404 -23.95 3.94 -9.53
N PRO A 405 -24.22 2.72 -9.03
CA PRO A 405 -23.78 1.51 -9.68
C PRO A 405 -24.31 1.46 -11.12
N GLY A 406 -23.41 1.20 -12.08
CA GLY A 406 -23.76 1.07 -13.48
C GLY A 406 -24.31 2.33 -14.15
N GLY A 407 -24.11 3.50 -13.55
CA GLY A 407 -24.52 4.78 -14.10
C GLY A 407 -23.58 5.23 -15.19
N ARG A 408 -24.12 5.43 -16.42
CA ARG A 408 -23.45 6.30 -17.40
C ARG A 408 -23.19 7.66 -16.76
N ILE A 409 -22.09 8.28 -17.13
CA ILE A 409 -21.81 9.68 -16.78
C ILE A 409 -23.07 10.51 -17.12
N ALA A 410 -23.71 11.08 -16.11
CA ALA A 410 -25.01 11.74 -16.29
C ALA A 410 -24.92 12.84 -17.34
N GLY A 411 -25.65 12.70 -18.44
CA GLY A 411 -25.73 13.67 -19.50
C GLY A 411 -24.61 13.62 -20.55
N TRP A 412 -23.70 12.65 -20.48
CA TRP A 412 -22.58 12.53 -21.40
C TRP A 412 -22.43 11.10 -21.93
N SER A 413 -22.37 10.91 -23.22
CA SER A 413 -22.03 9.64 -23.85
C SER A 413 -20.82 9.86 -24.74
N VAL A 414 -19.66 9.41 -24.32
CA VAL A 414 -18.51 9.29 -25.21
C VAL A 414 -18.76 8.09 -26.10
N PRO A 415 -18.56 8.20 -27.41
CA PRO A 415 -18.70 7.06 -28.31
C PRO A 415 -17.47 6.13 -28.26
N VAL A 416 -16.81 6.03 -27.10
CA VAL A 416 -15.71 5.12 -26.81
C VAL A 416 -16.26 3.73 -26.51
N LYS A 417 -15.69 2.72 -27.15
CA LYS A 417 -16.04 1.31 -27.03
C LYS A 417 -14.85 0.45 -26.63
N HIS A 418 -13.64 0.96 -26.84
CA HIS A 418 -12.39 0.28 -26.61
C HIS A 418 -11.52 1.14 -25.73
N VAL A 419 -10.98 0.55 -24.67
CA VAL A 419 -10.02 1.17 -23.76
C VAL A 419 -8.70 0.41 -23.89
N ILE A 420 -7.62 1.14 -24.12
CA ILE A 420 -6.26 0.64 -24.01
C ILE A 420 -5.69 1.30 -22.77
N TYR A 421 -5.37 0.50 -21.76
CA TYR A 421 -4.85 0.96 -20.49
C TYR A 421 -3.39 0.54 -20.37
N VAL A 422 -2.50 1.53 -20.46
CA VAL A 422 -1.05 1.35 -20.42
C VAL A 422 -0.56 1.66 -19.02
N ILE A 423 0.18 0.73 -18.42
CA ILE A 423 0.78 0.87 -17.10
C ILE A 423 2.30 0.87 -17.28
N LYS A 424 2.94 1.94 -16.82
CA LYS A 424 4.38 2.20 -16.84
C LYS A 424 4.93 2.10 -15.42
N GLU A 425 6.25 2.29 -15.23
CA GLU A 425 6.89 2.08 -13.94
C GLU A 425 7.75 3.26 -13.45
N ASN A 426 7.32 3.80 -12.32
CA ASN A 426 8.02 4.51 -11.27
C ASN A 426 8.56 5.88 -11.66
N ARG A 427 7.73 6.78 -12.20
CA ARG A 427 8.16 8.16 -12.46
C ARG A 427 7.24 9.19 -11.83
N THR A 428 7.85 10.19 -11.17
CA THR A 428 7.11 11.39 -10.75
C THR A 428 6.82 12.29 -11.94
N TYR A 429 5.83 13.18 -11.78
CA TYR A 429 5.53 14.21 -12.77
C TYR A 429 6.75 15.08 -13.09
N ASP A 430 7.45 15.57 -12.07
CA ASP A 430 8.61 16.44 -12.28
C ASP A 430 9.77 15.74 -12.98
N GLN A 431 9.99 14.46 -12.75
CA GLN A 431 11.09 13.74 -13.43
C GLN A 431 10.92 13.71 -14.95
N VAL A 432 9.69 13.66 -15.45
CA VAL A 432 9.38 13.53 -16.87
C VAL A 432 8.89 14.86 -17.44
N LEU A 433 7.84 15.43 -16.87
CA LEU A 433 7.15 16.62 -17.38
C LEU A 433 7.47 17.91 -16.62
N GLY A 434 8.49 17.90 -15.74
CA GLY A 434 8.89 19.07 -14.97
C GLY A 434 9.29 20.27 -15.83
N ASP A 435 9.81 20.05 -17.03
CA ASP A 435 10.17 21.09 -18.01
C ASP A 435 9.07 21.40 -19.03
N LEU A 436 7.86 20.78 -18.89
CA LEU A 436 6.74 21.00 -19.82
C LEU A 436 6.11 22.37 -19.59
N PRO A 437 6.10 23.28 -20.59
CA PRO A 437 5.48 24.58 -20.44
C PRO A 437 3.96 24.49 -20.26
N GLY A 438 3.42 25.20 -19.27
CA GLY A 438 1.99 25.33 -19.03
C GLY A 438 1.42 24.37 -17.99
N GLY A 439 2.21 23.42 -17.47
CA GLY A 439 1.91 22.64 -16.28
C GLY A 439 2.63 23.18 -15.04
N ASP A 440 2.30 22.62 -13.88
CA ASP A 440 2.94 22.92 -12.60
C ASP A 440 4.16 21.99 -12.38
N GLY A 441 5.24 22.21 -13.16
CA GLY A 441 6.48 21.45 -13.14
C GLY A 441 7.68 22.24 -12.65
N ASP A 442 8.66 21.56 -12.05
CA ASP A 442 9.98 22.11 -11.74
C ASP A 442 11.03 21.57 -12.74
N PRO A 443 11.51 22.42 -13.70
CA PRO A 443 12.52 22.00 -14.66
C PRO A 443 13.84 21.53 -14.04
N ALA A 444 14.14 21.92 -12.80
CA ALA A 444 15.35 21.46 -12.12
C ALA A 444 15.29 19.98 -11.71
N LEU A 445 14.08 19.44 -11.61
CA LEU A 445 13.80 18.03 -11.26
C LEU A 445 13.55 17.16 -12.49
N ALA A 446 13.49 17.72 -13.70
CA ALA A 446 13.25 16.98 -14.95
C ALA A 446 14.49 16.16 -15.37
N TYR A 447 14.60 14.94 -14.85
CA TYR A 447 15.70 14.03 -15.19
C TYR A 447 15.56 13.48 -16.61
N PHE A 448 14.33 13.31 -17.06
CA PHE A 448 13.96 12.72 -18.34
C PHE A 448 13.07 13.66 -19.16
N GLY A 449 13.41 14.97 -19.17
CA GLY A 449 12.63 16.01 -19.86
C GLY A 449 12.54 15.84 -21.37
N ALA A 450 12.01 16.84 -22.06
CA ALA A 450 11.54 16.82 -23.46
C ALA A 450 12.50 16.20 -24.49
N LYS A 451 13.82 16.24 -24.27
CA LYS A 451 14.79 15.60 -25.18
C LYS A 451 14.78 14.08 -25.07
N ILE A 452 14.43 13.53 -23.91
CA ILE A 452 14.42 12.09 -23.65
C ILE A 452 13.03 11.54 -23.92
N THR A 453 11.97 12.31 -23.58
CA THR A 453 10.56 11.94 -23.72
C THR A 453 9.79 12.85 -24.69
N PRO A 454 10.22 12.96 -25.96
CA PRO A 454 9.56 13.86 -26.94
C PRO A 454 8.11 13.47 -27.23
N ASN A 455 7.77 12.17 -27.22
CA ASN A 455 6.40 11.72 -27.46
C ASN A 455 5.48 12.06 -26.28
N GLU A 456 5.87 11.76 -25.05
CA GLU A 456 5.07 12.07 -23.85
C GLU A 456 4.82 13.57 -23.72
N HIS A 457 5.81 14.43 -24.02
CA HIS A 457 5.65 15.86 -24.07
C HIS A 457 4.65 16.32 -25.17
N ALA A 458 4.77 15.77 -26.37
CA ALA A 458 3.86 16.08 -27.46
C ALA A 458 2.43 15.60 -27.18
N LEU A 459 2.28 14.42 -26.56
CA LEU A 459 0.99 13.87 -26.17
C LEU A 459 0.34 14.73 -25.09
N ALA A 460 1.07 15.12 -24.06
CA ALA A 460 0.57 16.02 -23.02
C ALA A 460 0.13 17.39 -23.60
N GLN A 461 0.95 17.99 -24.44
CA GLN A 461 0.60 19.27 -25.10
C GLN A 461 -0.64 19.17 -25.99
N ARG A 462 -0.82 18.04 -26.65
CA ARG A 462 -1.90 17.85 -27.61
C ARG A 462 -3.22 17.44 -26.96
N PHE A 463 -3.19 16.49 -26.04
CA PHE A 463 -4.37 15.84 -25.51
C PHE A 463 -4.76 16.32 -24.10
N GLY A 464 -3.87 16.96 -23.37
CA GLY A 464 -4.09 17.57 -22.06
C GLY A 464 -2.91 17.39 -21.11
N ILE A 465 -2.58 18.45 -20.39
CA ILE A 465 -1.55 18.48 -19.36
C ILE A 465 -2.23 18.19 -18.02
N PHE A 466 -1.99 17.00 -17.47
CA PHE A 466 -2.51 16.58 -16.17
C PHE A 466 -1.42 16.76 -15.12
N ASP A 467 -1.40 17.91 -14.47
CA ASP A 467 -0.33 18.28 -13.53
C ASP A 467 -0.67 18.03 -12.07
N ARG A 468 -1.80 17.40 -11.79
CA ARG A 468 -2.29 17.04 -10.46
C ARG A 468 -2.88 15.62 -10.45
N THR A 469 -2.16 14.67 -11.03
CA THR A 469 -2.50 13.26 -10.94
C THR A 469 -1.56 12.57 -9.95
N PHE A 470 -2.12 11.77 -9.07
CA PHE A 470 -1.40 11.12 -7.97
C PHE A 470 -1.57 9.59 -8.07
N ALA A 471 -0.51 8.86 -7.83
CA ALA A 471 -0.59 7.44 -7.57
C ALA A 471 -1.24 7.20 -6.20
N ASP A 472 -2.12 6.20 -6.11
CA ASP A 472 -2.72 5.79 -4.85
C ASP A 472 -1.80 4.82 -4.06
N SER A 473 -0.75 4.40 -4.69
CA SER A 473 0.28 3.45 -4.26
C SER A 473 1.56 4.15 -3.80
N VAL A 474 2.39 3.39 -3.12
CA VAL A 474 3.69 3.85 -2.62
C VAL A 474 4.85 3.23 -3.40
N VAL A 475 4.71 1.97 -3.82
CA VAL A 475 5.71 1.19 -4.56
C VAL A 475 5.02 0.26 -5.55
N SER A 476 5.75 -0.35 -6.49
CA SER A 476 5.15 -1.22 -7.51
C SER A 476 4.42 -2.43 -6.93
N ALA A 477 4.85 -2.95 -5.76
CA ALA A 477 4.17 -4.07 -5.10
C ALA A 477 2.69 -3.80 -4.82
N ASP A 478 2.33 -2.60 -4.36
CA ASP A 478 0.94 -2.18 -4.19
C ASP A 478 0.41 -1.44 -5.45
N GLY A 479 1.31 -0.83 -6.24
CA GLY A 479 0.99 -0.06 -7.42
C GLY A 479 0.20 -0.80 -8.48
N HIS A 480 0.62 -2.01 -8.83
CA HIS A 480 -0.12 -2.83 -9.77
C HIS A 480 -1.50 -3.24 -9.24
N ASN A 481 -1.63 -3.52 -7.92
CA ASN A 481 -2.94 -3.78 -7.31
C ASN A 481 -3.85 -2.54 -7.38
N TRP A 482 -3.32 -1.36 -7.04
CA TRP A 482 -4.04 -0.10 -7.18
C TRP A 482 -4.44 0.18 -8.63
N SER A 483 -3.54 -0.06 -9.58
CA SER A 483 -3.75 0.21 -11.01
C SER A 483 -4.83 -0.65 -11.65
N VAL A 484 -5.06 -1.87 -11.18
CA VAL A 484 -6.04 -2.79 -11.78
C VAL A 484 -7.19 -3.18 -10.86
N GLY A 485 -7.11 -2.85 -9.57
CA GLY A 485 -8.11 -3.20 -8.54
C GLY A 485 -8.64 -2.00 -7.75
N ALA A 486 -8.08 -0.80 -7.95
CA ALA A 486 -8.37 0.40 -7.15
C ALA A 486 -8.27 0.16 -5.63
N PHE A 487 -7.46 -0.82 -5.23
CA PHE A 487 -7.30 -1.21 -3.83
C PHE A 487 -6.11 -2.15 -3.64
N ALA A 488 -5.26 -1.86 -2.67
CA ALA A 488 -4.32 -2.80 -2.10
C ALA A 488 -4.85 -3.24 -0.73
N ASN A 489 -4.94 -4.55 -0.50
CA ASN A 489 -5.48 -5.06 0.76
C ASN A 489 -4.47 -4.93 1.91
N ASP A 490 -4.94 -5.08 3.14
CA ASP A 490 -4.13 -4.87 4.35
C ASP A 490 -2.93 -5.84 4.44
N TYR A 491 -3.04 -7.06 3.89
CA TYR A 491 -1.91 -7.99 3.80
C TYR A 491 -0.78 -7.38 2.96
N LEU A 492 -1.10 -6.92 1.77
CA LEU A 492 -0.14 -6.32 0.85
C LEU A 492 0.50 -5.07 1.46
N GLU A 493 -0.32 -4.12 1.95
CA GLU A 493 0.14 -2.85 2.54
C GLU A 493 1.10 -3.03 3.71
N LYS A 494 0.92 -4.05 4.53
CA LYS A 494 1.79 -4.33 5.68
C LYS A 494 3.01 -5.19 5.33
N MET A 495 2.93 -6.01 4.29
CA MET A 495 3.97 -6.96 3.95
C MET A 495 4.97 -6.42 2.93
N TRP A 496 4.57 -5.54 2.00
CA TRP A 496 5.50 -4.99 1.03
C TRP A 496 6.68 -4.27 1.68
N PRO A 497 6.55 -3.46 2.77
CA PRO A 497 7.70 -2.76 3.35
C PRO A 497 8.78 -3.70 3.90
N ALA A 498 8.37 -4.88 4.36
CA ALA A 498 9.29 -5.89 4.86
C ALA A 498 9.88 -6.79 3.76
N ASN A 499 9.22 -6.85 2.60
CA ASN A 499 9.57 -7.73 1.49
C ASN A 499 10.36 -7.01 0.38
N TYR A 500 10.06 -5.76 0.14
CA TYR A 500 10.57 -4.96 -0.96
C TYR A 500 12.12 -4.93 -1.00
N GLY A 501 12.70 -4.93 -2.21
CA GLY A 501 14.14 -5.08 -2.37
C GLY A 501 14.65 -6.49 -2.04
N GLY A 502 13.79 -7.51 -2.05
CA GLY A 502 14.13 -8.92 -1.82
C GLY A 502 14.43 -9.28 -0.36
N ARG A 503 14.03 -8.45 0.60
CA ARG A 503 14.34 -8.64 2.03
C ARG A 503 13.73 -9.90 2.65
N ARG A 504 12.50 -10.28 2.25
CA ARG A 504 11.79 -11.45 2.83
C ARG A 504 12.07 -12.77 2.12
N LYS A 505 12.66 -12.78 0.91
CA LYS A 505 12.90 -13.97 0.07
C LYS A 505 11.64 -14.66 -0.49
N LEU A 506 10.46 -14.12 -0.28
CA LEU A 506 9.21 -14.53 -0.90
C LEU A 506 8.59 -13.30 -1.52
N TYR A 507 8.28 -13.36 -2.80
CA TYR A 507 7.47 -12.36 -3.49
C TYR A 507 6.11 -12.99 -3.77
N ASP A 508 5.12 -12.60 -2.99
CA ASP A 508 3.75 -13.10 -3.01
C ASP A 508 2.74 -12.00 -3.36
N PHE A 509 3.17 -11.09 -4.20
CA PHE A 509 2.39 -10.00 -4.77
C PHE A 509 2.17 -10.25 -6.26
N GLU A 510 1.41 -9.41 -6.93
CA GLU A 510 1.06 -9.55 -8.34
C GLU A 510 0.54 -10.98 -8.67
N ASP A 511 1.18 -11.70 -9.56
CA ASP A 511 0.74 -13.01 -10.06
C ASP A 511 0.91 -14.19 -9.07
N GLY A 512 1.43 -13.93 -7.86
CA GLY A 512 1.95 -15.01 -7.01
C GLY A 512 1.02 -15.54 -5.93
N ALA A 513 0.15 -14.75 -5.35
CA ALA A 513 -0.55 -15.17 -4.14
C ALA A 513 -1.97 -14.68 -4.00
N ASP A 514 -2.87 -15.59 -3.60
CA ASP A 514 -4.24 -15.27 -3.22
C ASP A 514 -4.32 -14.23 -2.09
N ALA A 515 -3.28 -14.16 -1.23
CA ALA A 515 -3.27 -13.28 -0.07
C ALA A 515 -3.20 -11.77 -0.43
N SER A 516 -2.66 -11.43 -1.60
CA SER A 516 -2.62 -10.04 -2.09
C SER A 516 -3.81 -9.67 -2.98
N VAL A 517 -4.66 -10.63 -3.35
CA VAL A 517 -5.84 -10.37 -4.20
C VAL A 517 -6.95 -9.75 -3.35
N PRO A 518 -7.45 -8.55 -3.67
CA PRO A 518 -8.53 -7.93 -2.93
C PRO A 518 -9.86 -8.70 -3.10
N HIS A 519 -10.75 -8.60 -2.11
CA HIS A 519 -12.03 -9.32 -2.06
C HIS A 519 -12.87 -9.23 -3.35
N ASN A 520 -12.93 -8.04 -3.94
CA ASN A 520 -13.72 -7.79 -5.16
C ASN A 520 -12.96 -8.10 -6.45
N GLY A 521 -11.77 -8.66 -6.36
CA GLY A 521 -10.92 -8.96 -7.52
C GLY A 521 -10.42 -7.72 -8.24
N PHE A 522 -10.16 -7.86 -9.51
CA PHE A 522 -9.54 -6.87 -10.39
C PHE A 522 -10.44 -6.55 -11.60
N ILE A 523 -10.05 -5.58 -12.41
CA ILE A 523 -10.81 -5.13 -13.58
C ILE A 523 -11.12 -6.26 -14.58
N TRP A 524 -10.27 -7.27 -14.69
CA TRP A 524 -10.53 -8.43 -15.53
C TRP A 524 -11.65 -9.34 -15.00
N ASP A 525 -11.84 -9.40 -13.68
CA ASP A 525 -12.93 -10.14 -13.06
C ASP A 525 -14.27 -9.42 -13.29
N LEU A 526 -14.26 -8.08 -13.23
CA LEU A 526 -15.43 -7.26 -13.61
C LEU A 526 -15.77 -7.39 -15.09
N ALA A 527 -14.76 -7.36 -15.96
CA ALA A 527 -14.94 -7.53 -17.41
C ALA A 527 -15.54 -8.90 -17.72
N ASP A 528 -15.08 -9.96 -17.03
CA ASP A 528 -15.65 -11.31 -17.16
C ASP A 528 -17.10 -11.34 -16.74
N ALA A 529 -17.42 -10.82 -15.57
CA ALA A 529 -18.79 -10.75 -15.05
C ALA A 529 -19.73 -9.95 -15.98
N ALA A 530 -19.20 -8.93 -16.66
CA ALA A 530 -19.93 -8.12 -17.63
C ALA A 530 -19.92 -8.68 -19.06
N HIS A 531 -19.26 -9.81 -19.29
CA HIS A 531 -19.05 -10.42 -20.62
C HIS A 531 -18.35 -9.50 -21.63
N LEU A 532 -17.44 -8.66 -21.15
CA LEU A 532 -16.60 -7.83 -22.00
C LEU A 532 -15.36 -8.62 -22.45
N SER A 533 -14.95 -8.40 -23.68
CA SER A 533 -13.67 -8.93 -24.18
C SER A 533 -12.50 -8.17 -23.57
N LEU A 534 -11.52 -8.91 -23.06
CA LEU A 534 -10.30 -8.37 -22.48
C LEU A 534 -9.09 -9.12 -23.03
N ARG A 535 -8.01 -8.39 -23.29
CA ARG A 535 -6.69 -8.93 -23.62
C ARG A 535 -5.64 -8.26 -22.75
N ASP A 536 -4.74 -9.06 -22.22
CA ASP A 536 -3.67 -8.61 -21.34
C ASP A 536 -2.29 -8.85 -21.98
N TYR A 537 -1.44 -7.85 -21.86
CA TYR A 537 -0.08 -7.78 -22.35
C TYR A 537 0.85 -7.40 -21.20
N GLY A 538 1.09 -8.34 -20.30
CA GLY A 538 2.16 -8.30 -19.33
C GLY A 538 1.79 -7.96 -17.88
N GLU A 539 0.53 -7.60 -17.57
CA GLU A 539 0.09 -7.42 -16.19
C GLU A 539 -0.15 -8.78 -15.51
N PHE A 540 0.37 -8.96 -14.29
CA PHE A 540 0.25 -10.22 -13.53
C PHE A 540 0.66 -11.45 -14.34
N VAL A 541 1.73 -11.31 -15.13
CA VAL A 541 2.29 -12.34 -16.03
C VAL A 541 3.64 -12.80 -15.52
N THR A 542 3.76 -14.12 -15.32
CA THR A 542 5.04 -14.77 -15.04
C THR A 542 5.78 -15.04 -16.34
N ASN A 543 7.00 -14.51 -16.46
CA ASN A 543 7.85 -14.71 -17.62
C ASN A 543 8.25 -16.17 -17.79
N ALA A 544 8.35 -16.62 -19.04
CA ALA A 544 8.93 -17.91 -19.37
C ALA A 544 10.39 -18.03 -18.91
N PHE A 545 10.77 -19.18 -18.35
CA PHE A 545 12.15 -19.43 -17.90
C PHE A 545 13.15 -19.49 -19.05
N ARG A 546 12.69 -19.80 -20.26
CA ARG A 546 13.55 -19.95 -21.45
C ARG A 546 13.02 -19.12 -22.61
N LYS A 547 13.93 -18.54 -23.36
CA LYS A 547 13.58 -17.81 -24.57
C LYS A 547 12.83 -18.73 -25.56
N GLY A 548 11.61 -18.31 -25.94
CA GLY A 548 10.75 -19.03 -26.89
C GLY A 548 9.76 -20.00 -26.22
N GLU A 549 9.68 -20.03 -24.91
CA GLU A 549 8.57 -20.61 -24.15
C GLU A 549 7.51 -19.54 -23.91
N ASP A 550 6.27 -19.98 -23.67
CA ASP A 550 5.15 -19.09 -23.43
C ASP A 550 5.16 -18.55 -22.00
N SER A 551 4.86 -17.27 -21.82
CA SER A 551 4.56 -16.65 -20.54
C SER A 551 3.23 -17.20 -19.99
N THR A 552 3.05 -17.16 -18.67
CA THR A 552 1.88 -17.71 -17.99
C THR A 552 1.33 -16.73 -16.96
N THR A 553 0.16 -17.02 -16.43
CA THR A 553 -0.41 -16.28 -15.28
C THR A 553 -1.03 -17.22 -14.26
N GLN A 554 -0.90 -16.89 -12.99
CA GLN A 554 -1.61 -17.58 -11.91
C GLN A 554 -3.03 -17.01 -11.70
N MET A 555 -3.30 -15.77 -12.15
CA MET A 555 -4.59 -15.12 -11.99
C MET A 555 -5.70 -15.86 -12.76
N PRO A 556 -6.72 -16.38 -12.07
CA PRO A 556 -7.81 -17.13 -12.72
C PRO A 556 -8.52 -16.32 -13.81
N GLY A 557 -8.77 -15.03 -13.58
CA GLY A 557 -9.46 -14.15 -14.51
C GLY A 557 -8.67 -13.81 -15.77
N LEU A 558 -7.33 -14.00 -15.77
CA LEU A 558 -6.46 -13.76 -16.93
C LEU A 558 -6.16 -15.03 -17.75
N LYS A 559 -6.52 -16.22 -17.26
CA LYS A 559 -6.24 -17.47 -18.00
C LYS A 559 -6.90 -17.46 -19.37
N GLY A 560 -6.08 -17.63 -20.41
CA GLY A 560 -6.52 -17.57 -21.80
C GLY A 560 -6.75 -16.16 -22.35
N ARG A 561 -6.43 -15.13 -21.58
CA ARG A 561 -6.57 -13.72 -21.98
C ARG A 561 -5.25 -13.01 -22.12
N ILE A 562 -4.15 -13.55 -21.57
CA ILE A 562 -2.80 -13.01 -21.76
C ILE A 562 -2.29 -13.30 -23.17
N ASP A 563 -1.43 -12.43 -23.70
CA ASP A 563 -0.57 -12.79 -24.82
C ASP A 563 0.62 -13.60 -24.29
N PRO A 564 0.76 -14.89 -24.67
CA PRO A 564 1.85 -15.73 -24.16
C PRO A 564 3.24 -15.32 -24.66
N HIS A 565 3.32 -14.50 -25.70
CA HIS A 565 4.59 -14.01 -26.27
C HIS A 565 4.98 -12.64 -25.70
N TYR A 566 4.07 -11.98 -24.97
CA TYR A 566 4.33 -10.71 -24.33
C TYR A 566 4.87 -10.94 -22.91
N PRO A 567 6.08 -10.46 -22.58
CA PRO A 567 6.65 -10.68 -21.27
C PRO A 567 6.05 -9.70 -20.24
N GLY A 568 5.90 -10.15 -18.99
CA GLY A 568 5.71 -9.29 -17.83
C GLY A 568 6.96 -8.44 -17.51
N PHE A 569 7.15 -8.10 -16.22
CA PHE A 569 8.30 -7.31 -15.81
C PHE A 569 9.62 -8.05 -16.05
N ASP A 570 10.47 -7.48 -16.84
CA ASP A 570 11.91 -7.75 -16.98
C ASP A 570 12.53 -6.66 -17.84
N THR A 571 13.35 -5.80 -17.27
CA THR A 571 14.02 -4.68 -17.97
C THR A 571 15.09 -5.11 -19.00
N ASN A 572 15.36 -6.41 -19.12
CA ASN A 572 16.20 -6.94 -20.22
C ASN A 572 15.42 -7.05 -21.55
N PHE A 573 14.08 -7.10 -21.52
CA PHE A 573 13.25 -6.98 -22.71
C PHE A 573 13.03 -5.51 -23.05
N ARG A 574 12.96 -5.21 -24.35
CA ARG A 574 12.73 -3.84 -24.82
C ARG A 574 11.25 -3.55 -24.91
N ASP A 575 10.85 -2.32 -24.57
CA ASP A 575 9.47 -1.88 -24.78
C ASP A 575 9.13 -1.69 -26.24
N GLU A 576 10.13 -1.39 -27.09
CA GLU A 576 9.94 -1.44 -28.55
C GLU A 576 9.57 -2.85 -29.05
N ASP A 577 10.15 -3.92 -28.44
CA ASP A 577 9.81 -5.31 -28.81
C ASP A 577 8.41 -5.68 -28.24
N ARG A 578 8.06 -5.19 -27.03
CA ARG A 578 6.74 -5.32 -26.44
C ARG A 578 5.67 -4.64 -27.30
N GLU A 579 5.91 -3.39 -27.69
CA GLU A 579 5.02 -2.63 -28.58
C GLU A 579 4.85 -3.33 -29.93
N ALA A 580 5.92 -3.83 -30.52
CA ALA A 580 5.87 -4.55 -31.80
C ALA A 580 5.02 -5.84 -31.72
N GLU A 581 5.09 -6.59 -30.60
CA GLU A 581 4.23 -7.75 -30.38
C GLU A 581 2.77 -7.37 -30.20
N TRP A 582 2.48 -6.34 -29.37
CA TRP A 582 1.14 -5.79 -29.25
C TRP A 582 0.59 -5.30 -30.61
N ALA A 583 1.38 -4.55 -31.37
CA ALA A 583 0.98 -4.05 -32.70
C ALA A 583 0.69 -5.17 -33.70
N ARG A 584 1.42 -6.28 -33.61
CA ARG A 584 1.16 -7.49 -34.40
C ARG A 584 -0.26 -8.05 -34.15
N GLU A 585 -0.65 -8.19 -32.85
CA GLU A 585 -2.01 -8.63 -32.50
C GLU A 585 -3.06 -7.58 -32.88
N PHE A 586 -2.79 -6.29 -32.60
CA PHE A 586 -3.67 -5.18 -32.95
C PHE A 586 -3.97 -5.15 -34.45
N ALA A 587 -2.98 -5.35 -35.31
CA ALA A 587 -3.20 -5.47 -36.75
C ALA A 587 -4.14 -6.64 -37.13
N GLY A 588 -4.07 -7.75 -36.40
CA GLY A 588 -5.00 -8.86 -36.51
C GLY A 588 -6.43 -8.45 -36.16
N TYR A 589 -6.63 -7.73 -35.05
CA TYR A 589 -7.95 -7.21 -34.67
C TYR A 589 -8.50 -6.22 -35.68
N VAL A 590 -7.65 -5.37 -36.24
CA VAL A 590 -8.05 -4.47 -37.33
C VAL A 590 -8.58 -5.24 -38.55
N GLN A 591 -7.94 -6.36 -38.87
CA GLN A 591 -8.37 -7.21 -40.01
C GLN A 591 -9.68 -7.95 -39.74
N ARG A 592 -9.85 -8.52 -38.51
CA ARG A 592 -11.00 -9.32 -38.13
C ARG A 592 -12.20 -8.49 -37.67
N ASP A 593 -12.00 -7.22 -37.35
CA ASP A 593 -13.00 -6.30 -36.78
C ASP A 593 -13.48 -6.72 -35.37
N ASP A 594 -12.54 -7.18 -34.52
CA ASP A 594 -12.83 -7.78 -33.23
C ASP A 594 -11.92 -7.25 -32.10
N LEU A 595 -11.56 -5.95 -32.14
CA LEU A 595 -10.76 -5.33 -31.08
C LEU A 595 -11.40 -5.54 -29.72
N PRO A 596 -10.67 -6.00 -28.68
CA PRO A 596 -11.19 -6.15 -27.33
C PRO A 596 -11.80 -4.85 -26.78
N ALA A 597 -12.74 -4.98 -25.83
CA ALA A 597 -13.28 -3.84 -25.11
C ALA A 597 -12.24 -3.21 -24.17
N ILE A 598 -11.35 -4.05 -23.61
CA ILE A 598 -10.23 -3.62 -22.76
C ILE A 598 -8.95 -4.30 -23.23
N GLU A 599 -7.88 -3.54 -23.36
CA GLU A 599 -6.51 -4.02 -23.44
C GLU A 599 -5.72 -3.45 -22.27
N LEU A 600 -5.03 -4.31 -21.51
CA LEU A 600 -4.05 -3.94 -20.50
C LEU A 600 -2.67 -4.10 -21.11
N VAL A 601 -1.80 -3.09 -21.00
CA VAL A 601 -0.47 -3.10 -21.63
C VAL A 601 0.57 -2.62 -20.64
N ARG A 602 1.54 -3.48 -20.29
CA ARG A 602 2.65 -3.10 -19.41
C ARG A 602 3.86 -2.67 -20.23
N LEU A 603 4.37 -1.46 -20.01
CA LEU A 603 5.59 -0.92 -20.62
C LEU A 603 6.57 -0.47 -19.53
N PRO A 604 7.38 -1.39 -18.93
CA PRO A 604 8.07 -1.13 -17.67
C PRO A 604 9.49 -0.57 -17.80
N ASN A 605 10.01 -0.27 -18.99
CA ASN A 605 11.44 0.04 -19.14
C ASN A 605 11.85 1.44 -18.69
N ASP A 606 10.91 2.32 -18.41
CA ASP A 606 11.20 3.58 -17.72
C ASP A 606 11.64 3.40 -16.27
N HIS A 607 11.37 2.23 -15.63
CA HIS A 607 12.02 1.79 -14.38
C HIS A 607 13.54 1.85 -14.48
N THR A 608 14.11 1.57 -15.64
CA THR A 608 15.54 1.46 -15.93
C THR A 608 16.25 0.25 -15.30
N ALA A 609 17.47 -0.03 -15.74
CA ALA A 609 18.33 -1.08 -15.17
C ALA A 609 19.60 -0.48 -14.51
N GLY A 610 19.50 0.74 -14.01
CA GLY A 610 20.59 1.45 -13.35
C GLY A 610 21.81 1.65 -14.27
N THR A 611 23.01 1.55 -13.70
CA THR A 611 24.28 1.90 -14.38
C THR A 611 25.24 0.72 -14.56
N ARG A 612 24.75 -0.51 -14.45
CA ARG A 612 25.56 -1.74 -14.64
C ARG A 612 26.33 -1.69 -15.96
N VAL A 613 27.64 -2.04 -15.93
CA VAL A 613 28.51 -2.03 -17.10
C VAL A 613 27.91 -2.87 -18.24
N GLY A 614 27.80 -2.26 -19.41
CA GLY A 614 27.27 -2.91 -20.62
C GLY A 614 25.74 -2.91 -20.73
N SER A 615 24.97 -2.57 -19.66
CA SER A 615 23.54 -2.30 -19.79
C SER A 615 23.31 -0.97 -20.51
N ARG A 616 22.13 -0.79 -21.08
CA ARG A 616 21.70 0.51 -21.64
C ARG A 616 21.71 1.57 -20.55
N LYS A 617 21.95 2.81 -20.92
CA LYS A 617 21.88 3.94 -19.97
C LYS A 617 20.44 4.20 -19.54
N PRO A 618 20.19 4.71 -18.34
CA PRO A 618 18.83 5.08 -17.90
C PRO A 618 18.10 5.97 -18.93
N GLN A 619 18.75 7.01 -19.46
CA GLN A 619 18.16 7.89 -20.48
C GLN A 619 17.78 7.15 -21.77
N SER A 620 18.56 6.15 -22.16
CA SER A 620 18.27 5.33 -23.36
C SER A 620 17.07 4.43 -23.13
N MET A 621 16.88 3.93 -21.91
CA MET A 621 15.73 3.07 -21.57
C MET A 621 14.44 3.87 -21.47
N VAL A 622 14.46 5.04 -20.84
CA VAL A 622 13.29 5.93 -20.78
C VAL A 622 12.92 6.46 -22.16
N ALA A 623 13.90 6.83 -22.98
CA ALA A 623 13.65 7.29 -24.36
C ALA A 623 13.08 6.19 -25.26
N GLU A 624 13.44 4.95 -25.01
CA GLU A 624 12.92 3.78 -25.72
C GLU A 624 11.48 3.47 -25.29
N ASN A 625 11.16 3.61 -24.00
CA ASN A 625 9.80 3.54 -23.49
C ASN A 625 8.91 4.65 -24.09
N ASP A 626 9.38 5.91 -24.11
CA ASP A 626 8.70 7.03 -24.78
C ASP A 626 8.40 6.75 -26.26
N LEU A 627 9.36 6.15 -26.96
CA LEU A 627 9.16 5.78 -28.37
C LEU A 627 8.11 4.68 -28.53
N ALA A 628 8.09 3.69 -27.65
CA ALA A 628 7.08 2.62 -27.67
C ALA A 628 5.67 3.20 -27.39
N VAL A 629 5.54 4.09 -26.42
CA VAL A 629 4.30 4.84 -26.16
C VAL A 629 3.86 5.64 -27.41
N GLY A 630 4.78 6.39 -28.03
CA GLY A 630 4.50 7.14 -29.23
C GLY A 630 3.99 6.28 -30.37
N ARG A 631 4.63 5.12 -30.63
CA ARG A 631 4.26 4.16 -31.70
C ARG A 631 2.91 3.48 -31.43
N LEU A 632 2.61 3.16 -30.19
CA LEU A 632 1.29 2.63 -29.80
C LEU A 632 0.19 3.63 -30.16
N VAL A 633 0.36 4.89 -29.80
CA VAL A 633 -0.61 5.96 -30.12
C VAL A 633 -0.70 6.19 -31.63
N ASP A 634 0.43 6.20 -32.36
CA ASP A 634 0.48 6.30 -33.82
C ASP A 634 -0.36 5.17 -34.45
N THR A 635 -0.08 3.92 -34.09
CA THR A 635 -0.78 2.73 -34.59
C THR A 635 -2.29 2.81 -34.39
N VAL A 636 -2.74 3.17 -33.18
CA VAL A 636 -4.18 3.28 -32.87
C VAL A 636 -4.81 4.44 -33.63
N SER A 637 -4.15 5.60 -33.65
CA SER A 637 -4.73 6.83 -34.22
C SER A 637 -4.89 6.78 -35.75
N HIS A 638 -4.09 5.95 -36.42
CA HIS A 638 -4.20 5.67 -37.86
C HIS A 638 -5.16 4.52 -38.20
N SER A 639 -5.72 3.85 -37.19
CA SER A 639 -6.63 2.73 -37.39
C SER A 639 -8.09 3.15 -37.55
N LYS A 640 -8.92 2.21 -38.01
CA LYS A 640 -10.39 2.41 -38.03
C LYS A 640 -10.99 2.58 -36.64
N TYR A 641 -10.31 2.11 -35.60
CA TYR A 641 -10.78 2.14 -34.21
C TYR A 641 -10.55 3.47 -33.52
N TRP A 642 -9.73 4.39 -34.07
CA TRP A 642 -9.47 5.70 -33.47
C TRP A 642 -10.71 6.43 -32.97
N LYS A 643 -11.79 6.37 -33.78
CA LYS A 643 -13.07 7.05 -33.48
C LYS A 643 -13.80 6.50 -32.26
N SER A 644 -13.41 5.35 -31.76
CA SER A 644 -14.10 4.67 -30.65
C SER A 644 -13.14 4.18 -29.58
N THR A 645 -11.90 4.68 -29.54
CA THR A 645 -10.88 4.28 -28.57
C THR A 645 -10.46 5.44 -27.67
N ALA A 646 -10.22 5.15 -26.42
CA ALA A 646 -9.48 5.97 -25.48
C ALA A 646 -8.28 5.17 -24.94
N ILE A 647 -7.12 5.81 -24.91
CA ILE A 647 -5.89 5.27 -24.32
C ILE A 647 -5.65 6.03 -23.03
N PHE A 648 -5.48 5.31 -21.94
CA PHE A 648 -5.09 5.82 -20.64
C PHE A 648 -3.68 5.31 -20.34
N ILE A 649 -2.76 6.19 -20.00
CA ILE A 649 -1.38 5.83 -19.66
C ILE A 649 -1.09 6.39 -18.28
N ILE A 650 -0.69 5.51 -17.35
CA ILE A 650 -0.31 5.87 -15.98
C ILE A 650 1.03 5.24 -15.62
N GLU A 651 1.62 5.73 -14.55
CA GLU A 651 2.61 4.98 -13.77
C GLU A 651 1.88 4.19 -12.69
N ASP A 652 2.39 3.02 -12.33
CA ASP A 652 1.88 2.22 -11.21
C ASP A 652 2.10 2.92 -9.87
N ASP A 653 3.24 3.56 -9.71
CA ASP A 653 3.62 4.40 -8.58
C ASP A 653 4.60 5.52 -8.99
N ALA A 654 5.00 6.37 -8.04
CA ALA A 654 5.94 7.47 -8.23
C ALA A 654 7.29 7.29 -7.50
N GLN A 655 7.57 6.10 -6.96
CA GLN A 655 8.60 5.86 -5.93
C GLN A 655 10.00 6.38 -6.21
N ASN A 656 10.39 6.54 -7.47
CA ASN A 656 11.78 6.70 -7.86
C ASN A 656 12.20 8.14 -8.17
N GLY A 657 11.59 9.15 -7.57
CA GLY A 657 12.08 10.48 -7.85
C GLY A 657 11.55 11.61 -7.01
N PRO A 658 12.20 12.79 -7.13
CA PRO A 658 11.71 13.99 -6.47
C PRO A 658 10.52 14.59 -7.20
N ASP A 659 9.64 15.23 -6.42
CA ASP A 659 8.57 16.07 -6.92
C ASP A 659 8.37 17.25 -5.98
N HIS A 660 8.15 18.46 -6.53
CA HIS A 660 8.04 19.66 -5.72
C HIS A 660 6.65 19.89 -5.12
N VAL A 661 5.66 19.11 -5.56
CA VAL A 661 4.27 19.20 -5.09
C VAL A 661 3.96 18.11 -4.08
N ASP A 662 4.20 16.84 -4.44
CA ASP A 662 3.91 15.67 -3.62
C ASP A 662 4.72 14.47 -4.13
N ASP A 663 5.26 13.66 -3.22
CA ASP A 663 6.06 12.49 -3.56
C ASP A 663 5.29 11.39 -4.29
N GLN A 664 3.96 11.41 -4.25
CA GLN A 664 3.09 10.49 -4.99
C GLN A 664 2.51 11.10 -6.28
N ARG A 665 2.91 12.32 -6.65
CA ARG A 665 2.48 12.92 -7.91
C ARG A 665 3.18 12.30 -9.10
N THR A 666 2.40 11.79 -10.06
CA THR A 666 2.91 11.02 -11.20
C THR A 666 2.44 11.54 -12.56
N THR A 667 2.96 10.97 -13.65
CA THR A 667 2.53 11.27 -15.00
C THR A 667 1.23 10.55 -15.35
N PHE A 668 0.39 11.22 -16.15
CA PHE A 668 -0.84 10.65 -16.67
C PHE A 668 -1.17 11.23 -18.05
N TYR A 669 -1.68 10.38 -18.94
CA TYR A 669 -2.11 10.79 -20.27
C TYR A 669 -3.46 10.18 -20.62
N LEU A 670 -4.40 11.01 -21.04
CA LEU A 670 -5.67 10.63 -21.67
C LEU A 670 -5.63 10.94 -23.15
N ILE A 671 -5.55 9.93 -23.97
CA ILE A 671 -5.36 10.06 -25.41
C ILE A 671 -6.60 9.54 -26.14
N SER A 672 -7.34 10.42 -26.78
CA SER A 672 -8.58 10.10 -27.50
C SER A 672 -8.91 11.23 -28.45
N PRO A 673 -9.65 10.99 -29.54
CA PRO A 673 -10.27 12.09 -30.29
C PRO A 673 -11.13 13.01 -29.42
N TYR A 674 -11.62 12.50 -28.32
CA TYR A 674 -12.53 13.21 -27.40
C TYR A 674 -11.81 13.85 -26.22
N ALA A 675 -10.48 13.85 -26.16
CA ALA A 675 -9.73 14.56 -25.13
C ALA A 675 -9.93 16.10 -25.29
N ALA A 676 -10.18 16.77 -24.17
CA ALA A 676 -10.46 18.20 -24.16
C ALA A 676 -9.23 19.07 -24.43
N GLY A 677 -8.03 18.54 -24.18
CA GLY A 677 -6.78 19.28 -24.28
C GLY A 677 -6.61 20.33 -23.16
N GLY A 678 -5.55 21.13 -23.26
CA GLY A 678 -5.26 22.20 -22.32
C GLY A 678 -4.84 21.70 -20.93
N LEU A 679 -4.78 22.60 -19.95
CA LEU A 679 -4.39 22.27 -18.58
C LEU A 679 -5.56 21.63 -17.82
N GLN A 680 -5.33 20.47 -17.28
CA GLN A 680 -6.21 19.70 -16.40
C GLN A 680 -5.63 19.74 -14.99
N HIS A 681 -6.01 20.76 -14.21
CA HIS A 681 -5.44 21.05 -12.88
C HIS A 681 -6.30 20.51 -11.72
N ALA A 682 -7.25 19.65 -11.99
CA ALA A 682 -8.02 18.98 -10.95
C ALA A 682 -7.16 17.87 -10.31
N HIS A 683 -7.39 17.60 -9.03
CA HIS A 683 -6.81 16.45 -8.34
C HIS A 683 -7.43 15.18 -8.89
N TYR A 684 -6.65 14.32 -9.51
CA TYR A 684 -7.04 13.00 -9.98
C TYR A 684 -6.13 11.95 -9.34
N SER A 685 -6.66 10.75 -9.18
CA SER A 685 -5.94 9.60 -8.62
C SER A 685 -5.99 8.40 -9.57
N THR A 686 -5.18 7.37 -9.30
CA THR A 686 -5.25 6.08 -10.00
C THR A 686 -6.66 5.50 -9.96
N ALA A 687 -7.32 5.56 -8.78
CA ALA A 687 -8.72 5.12 -8.62
C ALA A 687 -9.68 5.96 -9.46
N GLY A 688 -9.43 7.27 -9.65
CA GLY A 688 -10.21 8.15 -10.52
C GLY A 688 -10.08 7.79 -12.01
N VAL A 689 -8.90 7.37 -12.43
CA VAL A 689 -8.65 6.84 -13.79
C VAL A 689 -9.44 5.55 -14.00
N LEU A 690 -9.32 4.58 -13.10
CA LEU A 690 -10.08 3.33 -13.15
C LEU A 690 -11.59 3.58 -13.15
N ARG A 691 -12.08 4.50 -12.29
CA ARG A 691 -13.49 4.87 -12.28
C ARG A 691 -13.97 5.40 -13.61
N THR A 692 -13.15 6.16 -14.30
CA THR A 692 -13.46 6.67 -15.63
C THR A 692 -13.55 5.54 -16.66
N ILE A 693 -12.63 4.60 -16.63
CA ILE A 693 -12.64 3.40 -17.49
C ILE A 693 -13.90 2.56 -17.24
N GLU A 694 -14.24 2.31 -15.99
CA GLU A 694 -15.44 1.59 -15.58
C GLU A 694 -16.72 2.27 -16.11
N LEU A 695 -16.83 3.58 -15.95
CA LEU A 695 -17.98 4.33 -16.42
C LEU A 695 -18.12 4.33 -17.95
N ILE A 696 -17.00 4.37 -18.68
CA ILE A 696 -16.99 4.22 -20.14
C ILE A 696 -17.52 2.85 -20.55
N LEU A 697 -17.11 1.81 -19.86
CA LEU A 697 -17.41 0.41 -20.17
C LEU A 697 -18.72 -0.09 -19.53
N GLY A 698 -19.32 0.71 -18.63
CA GLY A 698 -20.54 0.33 -17.91
C GLY A 698 -20.30 -0.65 -16.77
N LEU A 699 -19.08 -0.68 -16.22
CA LEU A 699 -18.70 -1.51 -15.09
C LEU A 699 -19.04 -0.85 -13.74
N PRO A 700 -19.32 -1.64 -12.69
CA PRO A 700 -19.45 -1.12 -11.33
C PRO A 700 -18.06 -0.81 -10.72
N PRO A 701 -17.99 -0.05 -9.63
CA PRO A 701 -16.74 0.14 -8.91
C PRO A 701 -16.30 -1.12 -8.16
N MET A 702 -14.99 -1.32 -8.02
CA MET A 702 -14.36 -2.44 -7.30
C MET A 702 -14.20 -2.16 -5.81
N SER A 703 -13.86 -0.94 -5.44
CA SER A 703 -13.53 -0.55 -4.07
C SER A 703 -14.29 0.70 -3.63
N ALA A 704 -14.07 1.09 -2.39
CA ALA A 704 -14.55 2.37 -1.87
C ALA A 704 -13.84 3.56 -2.51
N TYR A 705 -12.62 3.36 -2.96
CA TYR A 705 -11.78 4.41 -3.52
C TYR A 705 -12.25 4.81 -4.92
N ASP A 706 -12.35 3.88 -5.87
CA ASP A 706 -12.89 4.19 -7.20
C ASP A 706 -14.38 4.58 -7.14
N ALA A 707 -15.18 3.97 -6.24
CA ALA A 707 -16.57 4.39 -6.01
C ALA A 707 -16.70 5.85 -5.58
N SER A 708 -15.69 6.42 -4.95
CA SER A 708 -15.68 7.78 -4.40
C SER A 708 -14.78 8.76 -5.17
N ALA A 709 -13.88 8.27 -6.02
CA ALA A 709 -12.95 9.08 -6.78
C ALA A 709 -13.64 9.98 -7.82
N GLN A 710 -12.96 11.05 -8.17
CA GLN A 710 -13.42 11.99 -9.19
C GLN A 710 -13.18 11.43 -10.59
N PRO A 711 -14.22 11.08 -11.37
CA PRO A 711 -14.01 10.70 -12.76
C PRO A 711 -13.54 11.89 -13.62
N LEU A 712 -12.80 11.60 -14.68
CA LEU A 712 -12.17 12.59 -15.55
C LEU A 712 -13.18 13.29 -16.51
N TYR A 713 -14.36 13.68 -16.03
CA TYR A 713 -15.38 14.28 -16.88
C TYR A 713 -14.92 15.54 -17.62
N ALA A 714 -14.18 16.41 -16.95
CA ALA A 714 -13.69 17.66 -17.48
C ALA A 714 -12.62 17.47 -18.57
N ALA A 715 -11.97 16.32 -18.58
CA ALA A 715 -10.92 16.00 -19.55
C ALA A 715 -11.45 15.54 -20.92
N PHE A 716 -12.78 15.44 -21.08
CA PHE A 716 -13.39 15.05 -22.34
C PHE A 716 -14.20 16.18 -22.96
N THR A 717 -14.38 16.13 -24.29
CA THR A 717 -15.12 17.12 -25.08
C THR A 717 -16.13 16.46 -26.06
N ASP A 718 -17.20 17.17 -26.37
CA ASP A 718 -18.15 16.83 -27.44
C ASP A 718 -17.72 17.29 -28.85
N LYS A 719 -16.53 17.90 -28.95
CA LYS A 719 -15.92 18.39 -30.19
C LYS A 719 -14.68 17.58 -30.54
N PRO A 720 -14.83 16.36 -31.10
CA PRO A 720 -13.73 15.47 -31.34
C PRO A 720 -12.72 15.99 -32.34
N ASN A 721 -11.43 15.70 -32.10
CA ASN A 721 -10.36 15.90 -33.07
C ASN A 721 -9.88 14.54 -33.57
N PHE A 722 -10.22 14.16 -34.78
CA PHE A 722 -9.86 12.89 -35.40
C PHE A 722 -8.50 12.90 -36.12
N ALA A 723 -7.71 13.97 -36.03
CA ALA A 723 -6.39 13.97 -36.60
C ALA A 723 -5.52 12.87 -35.94
N ALA A 724 -4.85 12.09 -36.74
CA ALA A 724 -3.93 11.06 -36.24
C ALA A 724 -2.70 11.69 -35.57
N TYR A 725 -2.04 10.94 -34.73
CA TYR A 725 -0.76 11.28 -34.12
C TYR A 725 0.35 10.51 -34.88
N ASP A 726 1.39 11.21 -35.27
CA ASP A 726 2.59 10.61 -35.84
C ASP A 726 3.66 10.56 -34.73
N ALA A 727 4.20 9.37 -34.46
CA ALA A 727 5.24 9.18 -33.44
C ALA A 727 6.49 10.01 -33.78
N LEU A 728 7.00 10.69 -32.77
CA LEU A 728 8.24 11.45 -32.90
C LEU A 728 9.45 10.51 -32.75
N PRO A 729 10.50 10.73 -33.58
CA PRO A 729 11.69 9.92 -33.45
C PRO A 729 12.44 10.25 -32.16
N GLU A 730 13.23 9.30 -31.69
CA GLU A 730 14.16 9.45 -30.59
C GLU A 730 15.17 10.60 -30.84
N GLN A 731 15.53 11.32 -29.78
CA GLN A 731 16.51 12.41 -29.83
C GLN A 731 17.81 12.08 -29.09
N VAL A 732 17.91 10.86 -28.55
CA VAL A 732 19.08 10.31 -27.88
C VAL A 732 19.41 8.92 -28.42
N ASP A 733 20.65 8.50 -28.24
CA ASP A 733 21.08 7.15 -28.67
C ASP A 733 20.46 6.08 -27.74
N LEU A 734 19.51 5.30 -28.26
CA LEU A 734 18.82 4.21 -27.55
C LEU A 734 19.75 3.05 -27.19
N GLU A 735 20.90 2.92 -27.87
CA GLU A 735 21.90 1.87 -27.64
C GLU A 735 23.08 2.34 -26.78
N ALA A 736 23.05 3.58 -26.28
CA ALA A 736 24.11 4.07 -25.41
C ALA A 736 24.22 3.20 -24.14
N ARG A 737 25.45 2.75 -23.87
CA ARG A 737 25.69 1.78 -22.80
C ARG A 737 26.53 2.38 -21.66
N ASN A 738 26.29 1.87 -20.47
CA ASN A 738 27.06 2.19 -19.28
C ASN A 738 28.48 1.59 -19.37
N SER A 739 29.44 2.37 -18.87
CA SER A 739 30.84 1.98 -18.77
C SER A 739 31.23 1.68 -17.31
N SER A 740 32.46 1.23 -17.10
CA SER A 740 33.00 1.07 -15.74
C SER A 740 33.19 2.41 -14.98
N LEU A 741 33.05 3.54 -15.68
CA LEU A 741 33.11 4.88 -15.11
C LEU A 741 31.72 5.44 -14.77
N SER A 742 30.63 4.73 -15.12
CA SER A 742 29.28 5.14 -14.74
C SER A 742 29.13 5.11 -13.22
N TYR A 743 28.41 6.09 -12.69
CA TYR A 743 28.24 6.22 -11.24
C TYR A 743 27.70 4.95 -10.60
N ARG A 744 28.35 4.44 -9.56
CA ARG A 744 27.99 3.21 -8.85
C ARG A 744 27.73 1.98 -9.74
N ALA A 745 28.42 1.88 -10.89
CA ALA A 745 28.26 0.76 -11.83
C ALA A 745 28.47 -0.62 -11.18
N ALA A 746 29.39 -0.72 -10.21
CA ALA A 746 29.68 -1.95 -9.47
C ALA A 746 28.56 -2.33 -8.47
N ASP A 747 27.86 -1.36 -7.92
CA ASP A 747 26.70 -1.60 -7.05
C ASP A 747 25.48 -2.00 -7.87
N SER A 748 25.22 -1.26 -8.95
CA SER A 748 24.17 -1.61 -9.90
C SER A 748 24.35 -3.02 -10.51
N ALA A 749 25.58 -3.52 -10.63
CA ALA A 749 25.84 -4.88 -11.10
C ALA A 749 25.42 -6.00 -10.13
N LYS A 750 25.14 -5.66 -8.86
CA LYS A 750 24.64 -6.59 -7.84
C LYS A 750 23.12 -6.67 -7.78
N MET A 751 22.42 -5.73 -8.42
CA MET A 751 20.97 -5.61 -8.41
C MET A 751 20.35 -6.57 -9.45
N ASP A 752 19.20 -7.14 -9.12
CA ASP A 752 18.45 -8.04 -9.99
C ASP A 752 17.28 -7.29 -10.64
N PHE A 753 17.49 -6.83 -11.86
CA PHE A 753 16.48 -6.11 -12.66
C PHE A 753 15.62 -7.04 -13.54
N SER A 754 15.67 -8.34 -13.32
CA SER A 754 14.87 -9.32 -14.06
C SER A 754 13.62 -9.78 -13.30
N ARG A 755 13.47 -9.31 -12.06
CA ARG A 755 12.32 -9.62 -11.21
C ARG A 755 11.77 -8.34 -10.61
N ALA A 756 10.44 -8.28 -10.54
CA ALA A 756 9.74 -7.20 -9.88
C ALA A 756 10.29 -6.97 -8.46
N ASP A 757 10.41 -5.75 -8.04
CA ASP A 757 10.72 -5.28 -6.67
C ASP A 757 11.98 -5.88 -6.01
N ALA A 758 12.86 -6.48 -6.79
CA ALA A 758 14.09 -7.10 -6.25
C ALA A 758 15.25 -6.12 -6.06
N VAL A 759 15.11 -4.89 -6.53
CA VAL A 759 16.14 -3.84 -6.47
C VAL A 759 15.97 -2.99 -5.22
N PRO A 760 17.04 -2.68 -4.46
CA PRO A 760 16.97 -1.71 -3.38
C PRO A 760 16.65 -0.29 -3.90
N PRO A 761 15.48 0.29 -3.63
CA PRO A 761 15.01 1.49 -4.33
C PRO A 761 15.80 2.75 -3.96
N GLY A 762 16.18 2.93 -2.71
CA GLY A 762 17.00 4.07 -2.29
C GLY A 762 18.35 4.14 -2.98
N GLU A 763 18.98 2.98 -3.28
CA GLU A 763 20.24 2.92 -4.02
C GLU A 763 20.03 3.21 -5.51
N LEU A 764 18.92 2.73 -6.09
CA LEU A 764 18.58 3.03 -7.48
C LEU A 764 18.31 4.52 -7.68
N ASN A 765 17.58 5.16 -6.76
CA ASN A 765 17.33 6.60 -6.79
C ASN A 765 18.61 7.43 -6.79
N ASP A 766 19.58 7.09 -5.93
CA ASP A 766 20.90 7.72 -5.91
C ASP A 766 21.61 7.57 -7.27
N ILE A 767 21.54 6.38 -7.86
CA ILE A 767 22.15 6.11 -9.18
C ILE A 767 21.49 6.96 -10.26
N LEU A 768 20.17 7.03 -10.30
CA LEU A 768 19.42 7.78 -11.33
C LEU A 768 19.66 9.28 -11.25
N ALA A 769 19.67 9.85 -10.05
CA ALA A 769 19.96 11.27 -9.84
C ALA A 769 21.34 11.69 -10.36
N HIS A 770 22.32 10.81 -10.30
CA HIS A 770 23.68 11.07 -10.79
C HIS A 770 23.89 10.66 -12.26
N ALA A 771 22.96 9.94 -12.86
CA ALA A 771 23.06 9.49 -14.25
C ALA A 771 22.51 10.50 -15.28
N ARG A 772 21.96 11.63 -14.83
CA ARG A 772 21.41 12.71 -15.68
C ARG A 772 22.46 13.50 -16.46
#